data_bac2bc52f86761b8a355d3dbd2abfb9b
#
_entry.id   bac2bc52f86761b8a355d3dbd2abfb9b
#
_cell.length_a   1.000
_cell.length_b   1.000
_cell.length_c   1.000
_cell.angle_alpha   90.00
_cell.angle_beta   90.00
_cell.angle_gamma   90.00
#
_symmetry.space_group_name_H-M   'P 1'
#
loop_
_entity.id
_entity.type
_entity.pdbx_description
1 polymer ?
#
loop_
_entity_poly.entity_id
_entity_poly.type
_entity_poly.pdbx_seq_one_letter_code
_entity_poly.pdbx_strand_id
1 'polypeptide(L)'
;MMRTSTAFLALTFCALVCSPAGARADAQSTVLGSLTYRSIGPAISGGRTTAVAGSNSAPGIYYAGGANGGVWKSVDGGVSWRPVFDRQPTAAIGAIAVSPSDPNDVWVGTGEAYPRNDVEEGDGLWHSRDGGKSWTHAGLDDAGSIATISIDPRDSRVVAVGVLGHIFRDGTTRGVYVTRDGKSFTRTLYVGPASGISDLTRVPDRPSTLFAGVWQFRREPWKMTSGGPKGGLYRSDDNGATWQNVSGHGFASGLTGRIGVTAGNNGRVYAIVQSRQGDIWRSDDTGRTWRVMPHDPYIGARSFYFTRLYVDPANPDRVINVSLILSMSTNGARSFQKIATNAGGDYHATWWSANGQRIIVGSDEGAVLSADGGGRWSQPYALPFAQPYHVGFENALPSYRVCTGLQDNDTWCGPATADNGLGVLNRDWYTVGPGDGMYALFDPVDPHFIWSTSTNNDPGQVYVFDERSKQTRDVSPDSEIDGRLLATKAHRMNWDSPLAFTADGKALVGGEVVFQSSDRGAHWIAISPDLTRNEKAHQQISGGPIGDDVSGAENYDTILQIAPSKVDPKLIWVGTDDGLIQLTRDSGATWSNVTSPLFPRNGRVYTIDPGNGDAGVAYAAIDNHMLGDDRPYLFRTGDFGATWTSIASDLPPDLSTRSIREDPKNANVLYAGTRRGVFVSFDRGARWHPMRLNMPATAIYDLQIVPQTNDLLVASHGRGIWVFDDLRPLQEFGSTQNASAVLFAPTASYRMFQYSPINSFTNGSLPDGDFVGVNRSFGAILTYFIARPAKTIALTITDERGLVVKHVAGKALTSHAGMNRLAWDLSEDGPTLWKSTFEQNKGPKTGAEVVPGTYTAHLDIDGVARETPVVVKLDPRDPATSAEVRARHDALAEINDELSDIDTMLNAVDGRLKRAPQADATTLRALRARLTVDPHNIEDLKTTAQVREGLLDLLSRIGATSYHAATESQRAEGRRLRRLYEGVASEGRGLGLLHEAKASRTSVFDI
;
A
#
# COMPACT_ATOMS: atom_id res chain seq x y z
N MET A 1 77.54 38.90 -13.01
CA MET A 1 76.86 38.81 -14.32
C MET A 1 76.43 37.36 -14.52
N MET A 2 75.23 36.98 -14.24
CA MET A 2 74.52 35.84 -14.80
C MET A 2 73.13 35.80 -14.21
N ARG A 3 72.15 35.97 -15.07
CA ARG A 3 70.74 35.97 -14.75
C ARG A 3 70.28 34.51 -14.64
N THR A 4 69.65 34.16 -13.52
CA THR A 4 68.96 32.88 -13.34
C THR A 4 67.45 33.10 -13.64
N SER A 5 66.98 32.37 -14.64
CA SER A 5 65.52 32.28 -14.96
C SER A 5 64.85 31.23 -14.11
N THR A 6 63.82 31.65 -13.31
CA THR A 6 62.97 30.72 -12.53
C THR A 6 61.75 30.42 -13.38
N ALA A 7 61.62 29.12 -13.73
CA ALA A 7 60.41 28.63 -14.37
C ALA A 7 59.33 28.32 -13.33
N PHE A 8 58.16 28.94 -13.44
CA PHE A 8 56.95 28.62 -12.65
C PHE A 8 56.21 27.42 -13.30
N LEU A 9 56.15 26.32 -12.60
CA LEU A 9 55.28 25.17 -12.94
C LEU A 9 53.87 25.47 -12.37
N ALA A 10 52.91 25.74 -13.24
CA ALA A 10 51.50 25.84 -12.86
C ALA A 10 50.93 24.42 -12.74
N LEU A 11 50.65 23.95 -11.51
CA LEU A 11 49.82 22.77 -11.26
C LEU A 11 48.34 23.14 -11.42
N THR A 12 47.74 22.68 -12.49
CA THR A 12 46.27 22.73 -12.66
C THR A 12 45.63 21.64 -11.82
N PHE A 13 45.02 22.05 -10.68
CA PHE A 13 44.18 21.18 -9.90
C PHE A 13 42.85 20.98 -10.65
N CYS A 14 42.64 19.79 -11.26
CA CYS A 14 41.35 19.37 -11.72
C CYS A 14 40.51 18.98 -10.49
N ALA A 15 39.68 19.90 -10.01
CA ALA A 15 38.67 19.56 -9.02
C ALA A 15 37.59 18.71 -9.70
N LEU A 16 37.62 17.39 -9.46
CA LEU A 16 36.46 16.54 -9.71
C LEU A 16 35.32 17.02 -8.77
N VAL A 17 34.36 17.72 -9.31
CA VAL A 17 33.11 18.00 -8.64
C VAL A 17 32.31 16.69 -8.63
N CYS A 18 32.42 15.91 -7.55
CA CYS A 18 31.44 14.91 -7.22
C CYS A 18 30.14 15.64 -6.88
N SER A 19 29.22 15.73 -7.84
CA SER A 19 27.83 16.10 -7.53
C SER A 19 27.20 14.95 -6.77
N PRO A 20 26.65 15.17 -5.58
CA PRO A 20 25.98 14.11 -4.85
C PRO A 20 24.74 13.66 -5.63
N ALA A 21 24.55 12.36 -5.77
CA ALA A 21 23.42 11.74 -6.45
C ALA A 21 22.04 12.19 -5.89
N GLY A 22 22.01 12.71 -4.66
CA GLY A 22 20.81 13.28 -4.02
C GLY A 22 20.27 14.54 -4.70
N ALA A 23 21.12 15.36 -5.32
CA ALA A 23 20.65 16.60 -5.96
C ALA A 23 19.92 16.38 -7.29
N ARG A 24 20.11 15.20 -7.92
CA ARG A 24 19.39 14.84 -9.16
C ARG A 24 17.99 14.29 -8.91
N ALA A 25 17.78 13.60 -7.79
CA ALA A 25 16.46 13.09 -7.39
C ALA A 25 15.48 14.23 -7.06
N ASP A 26 15.92 15.31 -6.41
CA ASP A 26 15.07 16.44 -6.03
C ASP A 26 14.60 17.30 -7.22
N ALA A 27 15.40 17.41 -8.28
CA ALA A 27 15.03 18.23 -9.44
C ALA A 27 14.00 17.54 -10.36
N GLN A 28 13.90 16.20 -10.34
CA GLN A 28 12.98 15.45 -11.17
C GLN A 28 11.61 15.21 -10.51
N SER A 29 11.52 15.27 -9.17
CA SER A 29 10.25 15.18 -8.43
C SER A 29 9.36 16.42 -8.66
N THR A 30 9.93 17.55 -9.13
CA THR A 30 9.18 18.78 -9.37
C THR A 30 8.21 18.71 -10.54
N VAL A 31 8.43 17.82 -11.53
CA VAL A 31 7.55 17.71 -12.70
C VAL A 31 6.18 17.13 -12.35
N LEU A 32 6.16 16.06 -11.56
CA LEU A 32 4.91 15.40 -11.14
C LEU A 32 4.21 16.15 -10.01
N GLY A 33 4.89 17.12 -9.39
CA GLY A 33 4.35 18.12 -8.48
C GLY A 33 3.58 17.55 -7.30
N SER A 34 2.31 17.93 -7.19
CA SER A 34 1.40 17.53 -6.11
C SER A 34 0.49 16.35 -6.44
N LEU A 35 0.80 15.58 -7.49
CA LEU A 35 0.05 14.36 -7.78
C LEU A 35 0.24 13.33 -6.68
N THR A 36 -0.79 12.54 -6.41
CA THR A 36 -0.79 11.54 -5.35
C THR A 36 -1.48 10.27 -5.79
N TYR A 37 -1.07 9.16 -5.20
CA TYR A 37 -1.86 7.94 -5.17
C TYR A 37 -2.84 7.98 -3.99
N ARG A 38 -3.89 7.19 -4.08
CA ARG A 38 -4.75 6.82 -2.95
C ARG A 38 -4.57 5.34 -2.62
N SER A 39 -4.41 5.02 -1.34
CA SER A 39 -4.40 3.65 -0.84
C SER A 39 -5.83 3.19 -0.63
N ILE A 40 -6.18 1.99 -1.09
CA ILE A 40 -7.53 1.44 -0.94
C ILE A 40 -7.58 0.18 -0.05
N GLY A 41 -6.43 -0.29 0.44
CA GLY A 41 -6.33 -1.52 1.22
C GLY A 41 -6.04 -2.74 0.33
N PRO A 42 -6.47 -3.94 0.71
CA PRO A 42 -7.16 -4.29 1.96
C PRO A 42 -6.26 -4.16 3.21
N ALA A 43 -6.88 -4.00 4.38
CA ALA A 43 -6.20 -4.07 5.67
C ALA A 43 -6.85 -5.08 6.62
N ILE A 44 -7.91 -5.75 6.17
CA ILE A 44 -8.68 -6.68 7.00
C ILE A 44 -7.88 -7.94 7.38
N SER A 45 -6.90 -8.31 6.56
CA SER A 45 -6.01 -9.44 6.81
C SER A 45 -4.60 -9.01 7.25
N GLY A 46 -4.40 -7.73 7.61
CA GLY A 46 -3.09 -7.24 8.04
C GLY A 46 -1.99 -7.48 7.00
N GLY A 47 -1.05 -8.35 7.31
CA GLY A 47 0.10 -8.75 6.51
C GLY A 47 1.31 -9.00 7.40
N ARG A 48 2.36 -9.63 6.85
CA ARG A 48 3.51 -10.12 7.61
C ARG A 48 4.17 -9.04 8.46
N THR A 49 4.01 -9.18 9.78
CA THR A 49 4.63 -8.33 10.81
C THR A 49 5.90 -8.99 11.34
N THR A 50 7.05 -8.59 10.83
CA THR A 50 8.35 -9.22 11.08
C THR A 50 9.02 -8.78 12.37
N ALA A 51 8.68 -7.58 12.86
CA ALA A 51 9.31 -7.01 14.07
C ALA A 51 8.28 -6.26 14.91
N VAL A 52 8.34 -6.42 16.21
CA VAL A 52 7.52 -5.69 17.18
C VAL A 52 8.35 -5.19 18.34
N ALA A 53 7.97 -4.05 18.92
CA ALA A 53 8.59 -3.52 20.13
C ALA A 53 7.55 -2.74 20.97
N GLY A 54 7.77 -2.68 22.27
CA GLY A 54 6.96 -1.90 23.19
C GLY A 54 7.82 -1.11 24.17
N SER A 55 7.22 -0.18 24.91
CA SER A 55 7.90 0.58 25.95
C SER A 55 7.44 0.19 27.34
N ASN A 56 8.40 0.00 28.24
CA ASN A 56 8.12 -0.17 29.68
C ASN A 56 7.88 1.16 30.39
N SER A 57 8.56 2.23 29.98
CA SER A 57 8.45 3.56 30.58
C SER A 57 7.20 4.32 30.07
N ALA A 58 6.64 3.94 28.90
CA ALA A 58 5.42 4.52 28.34
C ALA A 58 4.46 3.41 27.87
N PRO A 59 3.60 2.88 28.75
CA PRO A 59 2.84 1.64 28.53
C PRO A 59 1.92 1.59 27.31
N GLY A 60 1.50 2.72 26.76
CA GLY A 60 0.67 2.77 25.55
C GLY A 60 1.44 2.78 24.24
N ILE A 61 2.79 2.83 24.28
CA ILE A 61 3.61 2.92 23.07
C ILE A 61 4.01 1.52 22.60
N TYR A 62 3.66 1.25 21.33
CA TYR A 62 4.09 0.07 20.58
C TYR A 62 4.58 0.46 19.18
N TYR A 63 5.45 -0.38 18.63
CA TYR A 63 5.91 -0.31 17.25
C TYR A 63 5.72 -1.67 16.58
N ALA A 64 5.31 -1.65 15.31
CA ALA A 64 5.20 -2.82 14.45
C ALA A 64 5.90 -2.53 13.12
N GLY A 65 6.69 -3.49 12.65
CA GLY A 65 7.40 -3.43 11.37
C GLY A 65 6.94 -4.52 10.44
N GLY A 66 6.52 -4.15 9.23
CA GLY A 66 6.10 -5.11 8.21
C GLY A 66 7.27 -5.59 7.34
N ALA A 67 7.12 -6.76 6.72
CA ALA A 67 8.09 -7.34 5.79
C ALA A 67 8.54 -6.32 4.71
N ASN A 68 7.59 -5.60 4.17
CA ASN A 68 7.79 -4.46 3.27
C ASN A 68 6.76 -3.35 3.53
N GLY A 69 6.26 -3.28 4.77
CA GLY A 69 5.19 -2.40 5.23
C GLY A 69 5.66 -1.15 5.97
N GLY A 70 6.97 -0.98 6.18
CA GLY A 70 7.55 0.10 6.99
C GLY A 70 7.34 -0.10 8.48
N VAL A 71 7.56 0.97 9.26
CA VAL A 71 7.36 0.98 10.71
C VAL A 71 6.14 1.81 11.07
N TRP A 72 5.28 1.23 11.90
CA TRP A 72 4.08 1.87 12.44
C TRP A 72 4.17 1.99 13.95
N LYS A 73 3.61 3.07 14.47
CA LYS A 73 3.61 3.39 15.91
C LYS A 73 2.19 3.55 16.41
N SER A 74 1.90 2.94 17.54
CA SER A 74 0.75 3.22 18.39
C SER A 74 1.19 3.99 19.63
N VAL A 75 0.33 4.88 20.15
CA VAL A 75 0.53 5.63 21.39
C VAL A 75 -0.63 5.44 22.39
N ASP A 76 -1.62 4.65 22.04
CA ASP A 76 -2.89 4.45 22.72
C ASP A 76 -3.16 2.97 23.05
N GLY A 77 -2.12 2.18 23.19
CA GLY A 77 -2.23 0.77 23.56
C GLY A 77 -2.55 -0.18 22.41
N GLY A 78 -2.34 0.24 21.16
CA GLY A 78 -2.62 -0.55 19.96
C GLY A 78 -3.99 -0.30 19.35
N VAL A 79 -4.73 0.68 19.84
CA VAL A 79 -6.05 1.05 19.30
C VAL A 79 -5.89 1.70 17.92
N SER A 80 -4.96 2.65 17.78
CA SER A 80 -4.66 3.27 16.50
C SER A 80 -3.17 3.19 16.16
N TRP A 81 -2.86 3.18 14.86
CA TRP A 81 -1.52 3.06 14.33
C TRP A 81 -1.23 4.14 13.29
N ARG A 82 -0.01 4.67 13.31
CA ARG A 82 0.44 5.67 12.32
C ARG A 82 1.78 5.26 11.73
N PRO A 83 1.97 5.41 10.40
CA PRO A 83 3.25 5.16 9.78
C PRO A 83 4.27 6.22 10.23
N VAL A 84 5.47 5.76 10.58
CA VAL A 84 6.56 6.64 11.06
C VAL A 84 7.84 6.47 10.24
N PHE A 85 7.84 5.63 9.20
CA PHE A 85 9.04 5.29 8.42
C PHE A 85 8.90 5.50 6.90
N ASP A 86 7.75 5.97 6.41
CA ASP A 86 7.38 6.04 4.98
C ASP A 86 8.30 6.93 4.11
N ARG A 87 9.06 7.83 4.73
CA ARG A 87 9.99 8.72 4.02
C ARG A 87 11.36 8.08 3.76
N GLN A 88 11.63 6.94 4.35
CA GLN A 88 12.92 6.25 4.22
C GLN A 88 13.02 5.53 2.86
N PRO A 89 14.22 5.16 2.41
CA PRO A 89 14.44 4.56 1.10
C PRO A 89 14.06 3.08 1.00
N THR A 90 13.66 2.45 2.12
CA THR A 90 13.14 1.08 2.17
C THR A 90 11.98 0.95 3.16
N ALA A 91 11.10 0.00 2.91
CA ALA A 91 10.01 -0.37 3.83
C ALA A 91 10.20 -1.79 4.41
N ALA A 92 11.25 -2.50 4.04
CA ALA A 92 11.54 -3.83 4.56
C ALA A 92 12.15 -3.74 5.97
N ILE A 93 11.49 -4.32 6.97
CA ILE A 93 11.89 -4.23 8.39
C ILE A 93 12.26 -5.61 8.91
N GLY A 94 13.46 -5.71 9.52
CA GLY A 94 13.93 -6.94 10.14
C GLY A 94 13.93 -6.90 11.67
N ALA A 95 14.19 -5.74 12.28
CA ALA A 95 14.24 -5.61 13.73
C ALA A 95 13.85 -4.20 14.21
N ILE A 96 13.18 -4.10 15.35
CA ILE A 96 12.89 -2.85 16.05
C ILE A 96 13.30 -2.99 17.52
N ALA A 97 13.99 -1.99 18.07
CA ALA A 97 14.32 -1.92 19.47
C ALA A 97 14.05 -0.53 20.05
N VAL A 98 13.35 -0.48 21.17
CA VAL A 98 13.09 0.75 21.94
C VAL A 98 14.00 0.72 23.18
N SER A 99 14.66 1.85 23.47
CA SER A 99 15.50 1.96 24.67
C SER A 99 14.66 1.72 25.93
N PRO A 100 15.13 0.89 26.86
CA PRO A 100 14.42 0.64 28.12
C PRO A 100 14.19 1.91 28.97
N SER A 101 15.08 2.91 28.85
CA SER A 101 15.05 4.14 29.63
C SER A 101 14.34 5.32 28.95
N ASP A 102 14.27 5.33 27.61
CA ASP A 102 13.65 6.41 26.83
C ASP A 102 12.76 5.87 25.71
N PRO A 103 11.44 6.07 25.76
CA PRO A 103 10.52 5.59 24.73
C PRO A 103 10.67 6.31 23.38
N ASN A 104 11.45 7.40 23.32
CA ASN A 104 11.73 8.13 22.09
C ASN A 104 13.03 7.68 21.40
N ASP A 105 13.89 6.93 22.10
CA ASP A 105 15.12 6.38 21.55
C ASP A 105 14.84 5.01 20.90
N VAL A 106 14.74 5.00 19.56
CA VAL A 106 14.27 3.85 18.78
C VAL A 106 15.26 3.51 17.67
N TRP A 107 15.60 2.24 17.57
CA TRP A 107 16.46 1.69 16.54
C TRP A 107 15.67 0.77 15.61
N VAL A 108 15.93 0.86 14.31
CA VAL A 108 15.33 0.02 13.28
C VAL A 108 16.42 -0.58 12.40
N GLY A 109 16.45 -1.90 12.36
CA GLY A 109 17.22 -2.67 11.38
C GLY A 109 16.36 -3.02 10.19
N THR A 110 16.81 -2.64 9.00
CA THR A 110 16.07 -2.89 7.77
C THR A 110 16.44 -4.23 7.12
N GLY A 111 15.62 -4.68 6.16
CA GLY A 111 15.72 -5.98 5.51
C GLY A 111 15.07 -7.10 6.32
N GLU A 112 14.12 -7.79 5.70
CA GLU A 112 13.43 -8.91 6.34
C GLU A 112 14.40 -10.05 6.67
N ALA A 113 14.31 -10.60 7.89
CA ALA A 113 15.21 -11.64 8.38
C ALA A 113 14.61 -13.05 8.37
N TYR A 114 13.47 -13.22 7.69
CA TYR A 114 12.81 -14.50 7.47
C TYR A 114 12.95 -14.88 5.99
N PRO A 115 13.84 -15.81 5.62
CA PRO A 115 14.27 -16.02 4.24
C PRO A 115 13.24 -16.76 3.40
N ARG A 116 12.20 -16.06 3.00
CA ARG A 116 11.23 -16.49 1.99
C ARG A 116 11.71 -16.10 0.58
N ASN A 117 10.96 -16.51 -0.44
CA ASN A 117 11.25 -16.16 -1.83
C ASN A 117 10.88 -14.72 -2.21
N ASP A 118 10.03 -14.08 -1.42
CA ASP A 118 9.49 -12.72 -1.59
C ASP A 118 10.23 -11.66 -0.74
N VAL A 119 11.29 -12.01 -0.07
CA VAL A 119 12.03 -11.13 0.86
C VAL A 119 12.66 -9.95 0.14
N GLU A 120 12.50 -8.77 0.72
CA GLU A 120 13.21 -7.55 0.32
C GLU A 120 14.34 -7.23 1.31
N GLU A 121 15.53 -7.00 0.77
CA GLU A 121 16.69 -6.57 1.54
C GLU A 121 16.60 -5.08 1.89
N GLY A 122 17.21 -4.70 3.02
CA GLY A 122 17.23 -3.34 3.53
C GLY A 122 18.43 -2.52 3.05
N ASP A 123 18.59 -1.37 3.70
CA ASP A 123 19.68 -0.40 3.46
C ASP A 123 20.46 -0.05 4.74
N GLY A 124 20.39 -0.93 5.75
CA GLY A 124 21.16 -0.79 6.97
C GLY A 124 20.34 -0.43 8.22
N LEU A 125 20.98 0.33 9.12
CA LEU A 125 20.48 0.64 10.45
C LEU A 125 20.02 2.08 10.54
N TRP A 126 18.87 2.31 11.16
CA TRP A 126 18.26 3.62 11.36
C TRP A 126 18.03 3.91 12.84
N HIS A 127 18.20 5.18 13.23
CA HIS A 127 18.04 5.64 14.61
C HIS A 127 17.14 6.88 14.69
N SER A 128 16.17 6.84 15.59
CA SER A 128 15.32 7.98 15.97
C SER A 128 15.52 8.31 17.44
N ARG A 129 15.56 9.60 17.78
CA ARG A 129 15.61 10.13 19.15
C ARG A 129 14.36 10.91 19.54
N ASP A 130 13.35 10.89 18.70
CA ASP A 130 12.10 11.63 18.88
C ASP A 130 10.85 10.75 18.70
N GLY A 131 11.04 9.44 18.87
CA GLY A 131 9.97 8.45 18.81
C GLY A 131 9.44 8.21 17.40
N GLY A 132 10.31 8.31 16.39
CA GLY A 132 10.00 8.05 15.00
C GLY A 132 9.51 9.26 14.21
N LYS A 133 9.55 10.48 14.75
CA LYS A 133 9.21 11.70 13.99
C LYS A 133 10.28 12.03 12.95
N SER A 134 11.54 11.78 13.29
CA SER A 134 12.69 11.88 12.39
C SER A 134 13.62 10.68 12.56
N TRP A 135 14.37 10.36 11.50
CA TRP A 135 15.28 9.23 11.44
C TRP A 135 16.63 9.66 10.88
N THR A 136 17.67 9.10 11.46
CA THR A 136 19.06 9.24 10.99
C THR A 136 19.57 7.88 10.58
N HIS A 137 20.16 7.78 9.39
CA HIS A 137 20.85 6.58 8.94
C HIS A 137 22.10 6.37 9.81
N ALA A 138 22.21 5.19 10.41
CA ALA A 138 23.26 4.90 11.39
C ALA A 138 24.37 3.97 10.84
N GLY A 139 24.39 3.74 9.52
CA GLY A 139 25.37 2.90 8.83
C GLY A 139 24.89 1.46 8.62
N LEU A 140 25.85 0.58 8.33
CA LEU A 140 25.61 -0.81 7.92
C LEU A 140 24.88 -0.93 6.58
N ASP A 141 25.19 -0.07 5.62
CA ASP A 141 24.51 0.11 4.33
C ASP A 141 24.38 -1.20 3.52
N ASP A 142 25.38 -2.07 3.56
CA ASP A 142 25.41 -3.37 2.87
C ASP A 142 25.06 -4.54 3.81
N ALA A 143 24.25 -4.29 4.85
CA ALA A 143 23.87 -5.34 5.80
C ALA A 143 22.92 -6.39 5.20
N GLY A 144 22.23 -6.08 4.12
CA GLY A 144 21.16 -6.91 3.58
C GLY A 144 19.98 -6.98 4.55
N SER A 145 20.05 -7.90 5.52
CA SER A 145 19.00 -8.07 6.54
C SER A 145 19.57 -8.00 7.95
N ILE A 146 18.94 -7.17 8.81
CA ILE A 146 19.28 -7.05 10.23
C ILE A 146 18.23 -7.79 11.05
N ALA A 147 18.62 -8.92 11.66
CA ALA A 147 17.70 -9.82 12.33
C ALA A 147 17.33 -9.40 13.75
N THR A 148 18.21 -8.63 14.43
CA THR A 148 18.02 -8.34 15.85
C THR A 148 18.86 -7.15 16.30
N ILE A 149 18.35 -6.42 17.29
CA ILE A 149 19.02 -5.27 17.93
C ILE A 149 18.89 -5.42 19.44
N SER A 150 19.98 -5.30 20.18
CA SER A 150 20.00 -5.39 21.64
C SER A 150 20.66 -4.15 22.26
N ILE A 151 19.87 -3.35 22.96
CA ILE A 151 20.30 -2.14 23.66
C ILE A 151 20.71 -2.50 25.10
N ASP A 152 21.82 -1.98 25.60
CA ASP A 152 22.23 -2.17 27.01
C ASP A 152 21.30 -1.33 27.93
N PRO A 153 20.58 -1.95 28.88
CA PRO A 153 19.63 -1.22 29.72
C PRO A 153 20.29 -0.21 30.66
N ARG A 154 21.61 -0.25 30.84
CA ARG A 154 22.38 0.67 31.67
C ARG A 154 22.89 1.88 30.89
N ASP A 155 23.11 1.74 29.59
CA ASP A 155 23.60 2.79 28.68
C ASP A 155 23.05 2.59 27.26
N SER A 156 22.08 3.38 26.88
CA SER A 156 21.43 3.28 25.55
C SER A 156 22.34 3.54 24.34
N ARG A 157 23.56 4.05 24.59
CA ARG A 157 24.58 4.20 23.55
C ARG A 157 25.29 2.89 23.21
N VAL A 158 25.20 1.90 24.09
CA VAL A 158 25.78 0.59 23.87
C VAL A 158 24.74 -0.33 23.22
N VAL A 159 24.93 -0.57 21.93
CA VAL A 159 23.99 -1.36 21.12
C VAL A 159 24.74 -2.46 20.38
N ALA A 160 24.22 -3.67 20.45
CA ALA A 160 24.66 -4.80 19.64
C ALA A 160 23.63 -5.12 18.55
N VAL A 161 24.09 -5.30 17.32
CA VAL A 161 23.27 -5.54 16.13
C VAL A 161 23.66 -6.87 15.50
N GLY A 162 22.71 -7.77 15.33
CA GLY A 162 22.87 -9.04 14.64
C GLY A 162 22.50 -8.92 13.16
N VAL A 163 23.52 -8.97 12.30
CA VAL A 163 23.38 -8.91 10.85
C VAL A 163 23.30 -10.32 10.29
N LEU A 164 22.13 -10.68 9.73
CA LEU A 164 21.92 -11.93 9.01
C LEU A 164 22.65 -11.91 7.67
N GLY A 165 22.66 -10.75 7.01
CA GLY A 165 23.31 -10.54 5.72
C GLY A 165 22.35 -10.68 4.55
N HIS A 166 22.90 -10.72 3.38
CA HIS A 166 22.14 -10.97 2.14
C HIS A 166 21.52 -12.37 2.14
N ILE A 167 20.27 -12.44 1.75
CA ILE A 167 19.52 -13.71 1.71
C ILE A 167 19.91 -14.54 0.48
N PHE A 168 20.08 -13.89 -0.66
CA PHE A 168 20.26 -14.52 -1.97
C PHE A 168 21.74 -14.60 -2.42
N ARG A 169 22.66 -14.11 -1.63
CA ARG A 169 24.12 -14.17 -1.93
C ARG A 169 24.95 -14.26 -0.65
N ASP A 170 26.14 -14.77 -0.78
CA ASP A 170 27.13 -14.69 0.27
C ASP A 170 27.62 -13.25 0.43
N GLY A 171 28.05 -12.89 1.64
CA GLY A 171 28.51 -11.54 1.92
C GLY A 171 29.51 -11.44 3.07
N THR A 172 30.33 -10.43 3.02
CA THR A 172 31.34 -10.17 4.07
C THR A 172 30.81 -9.31 5.21
N THR A 173 29.59 -8.79 5.10
CA THR A 173 28.95 -7.89 6.10
C THR A 173 28.20 -8.62 7.20
N ARG A 174 28.06 -9.93 7.13
CA ARG A 174 27.42 -10.77 8.15
C ARG A 174 28.15 -10.72 9.50
N GLY A 175 27.43 -10.85 10.61
CA GLY A 175 28.02 -10.95 11.93
C GLY A 175 27.38 -10.09 13.02
N VAL A 176 28.05 -9.98 14.18
CA VAL A 176 27.62 -9.06 15.24
C VAL A 176 28.41 -7.77 15.13
N TYR A 177 27.72 -6.65 15.18
CA TYR A 177 28.28 -5.31 15.24
C TYR A 177 27.91 -4.65 16.57
N VAL A 178 28.88 -3.97 17.18
CA VAL A 178 28.68 -3.31 18.47
C VAL A 178 29.11 -1.85 18.39
N THR A 179 28.29 -0.97 18.95
CA THR A 179 28.64 0.43 19.23
C THR A 179 28.73 0.66 20.74
N ARG A 180 29.58 1.60 21.17
CA ARG A 180 29.71 2.06 22.55
C ARG A 180 29.43 3.56 22.69
N ASP A 181 29.27 4.24 21.58
CA ASP A 181 29.01 5.69 21.48
C ASP A 181 27.68 6.02 20.81
N GLY A 182 26.95 4.99 20.35
CA GLY A 182 25.70 5.12 19.59
C GLY A 182 25.88 5.66 18.17
N LYS A 183 27.12 5.62 17.62
CA LYS A 183 27.43 6.17 16.29
C LYS A 183 28.32 5.25 15.45
N SER A 184 29.41 4.75 16.05
CA SER A 184 30.43 3.96 15.35
C SER A 184 30.23 2.50 15.64
N PHE A 185 30.01 1.67 14.61
CA PHE A 185 29.82 0.24 14.72
C PHE A 185 31.09 -0.53 14.36
N THR A 186 31.51 -1.44 15.23
CA THR A 186 32.64 -2.36 15.02
C THR A 186 32.10 -3.78 14.93
N ARG A 187 32.49 -4.53 13.89
CA ARG A 187 32.18 -5.95 13.81
C ARG A 187 33.05 -6.75 14.79
N THR A 188 32.42 -7.46 15.71
CA THR A 188 33.10 -8.21 16.78
C THR A 188 32.98 -9.72 16.65
N LEU A 189 31.99 -10.23 15.88
CA LEU A 189 31.85 -11.62 15.52
C LEU A 189 31.67 -11.76 14.01
N TYR A 190 32.49 -12.57 13.36
CA TYR A 190 32.37 -12.99 11.97
C TYR A 190 32.83 -14.43 11.81
N VAL A 191 31.99 -15.28 11.25
CA VAL A 191 32.30 -16.72 11.11
C VAL A 191 32.56 -17.12 9.65
N GLY A 192 31.98 -16.40 8.71
CA GLY A 192 32.20 -16.63 7.29
C GLY A 192 31.14 -16.01 6.40
N PRO A 193 31.34 -15.97 5.08
CA PRO A 193 30.47 -15.26 4.15
C PRO A 193 29.07 -15.87 4.02
N ALA A 194 28.90 -17.16 4.32
CA ALA A 194 27.63 -17.86 4.27
C ALA A 194 26.92 -17.94 5.65
N SER A 195 27.52 -17.36 6.72
CA SER A 195 27.02 -17.51 8.10
C SER A 195 26.66 -16.16 8.72
N GLY A 196 25.37 -15.92 8.98
CA GLY A 196 24.86 -14.69 9.57
C GLY A 196 24.28 -14.90 10.97
N ILE A 197 23.87 -13.80 11.60
CA ILE A 197 23.23 -13.84 12.93
C ILE A 197 21.72 -13.98 12.77
N SER A 198 21.16 -15.09 13.20
CA SER A 198 19.73 -15.34 13.19
C SER A 198 19.00 -14.78 14.42
N ASP A 199 19.72 -14.69 15.55
CA ASP A 199 19.18 -14.10 16.77
C ASP A 199 20.29 -13.65 17.72
N LEU A 200 19.99 -12.69 18.63
CA LEU A 200 20.93 -12.15 19.60
C LEU A 200 20.14 -11.69 20.84
N THR A 201 20.57 -12.16 22.02
CA THR A 201 19.91 -11.79 23.28
C THR A 201 20.94 -11.36 24.32
N ARG A 202 20.52 -10.50 25.24
CA ARG A 202 21.26 -10.04 26.40
C ARG A 202 20.65 -10.64 27.66
N VAL A 203 21.49 -11.09 28.60
CA VAL A 203 21.03 -11.63 29.89
C VAL A 203 20.58 -10.49 30.79
N PRO A 204 19.30 -10.44 31.24
CA PRO A 204 18.76 -9.26 31.92
C PRO A 204 19.48 -8.87 33.23
N ASP A 205 19.79 -9.84 34.10
CA ASP A 205 20.49 -9.64 35.36
C ASP A 205 22.02 -9.58 35.20
N ARG A 206 22.54 -9.84 34.01
CA ARG A 206 23.97 -9.75 33.64
C ARG A 206 24.13 -9.12 32.27
N PRO A 207 23.83 -7.82 32.12
CA PRO A 207 23.73 -7.19 30.80
C PRO A 207 25.05 -7.18 29.99
N SER A 208 26.20 -7.47 30.60
CA SER A 208 27.46 -7.68 29.85
C SER A 208 27.54 -9.03 29.15
N THR A 209 26.66 -9.99 29.52
CA THR A 209 26.63 -11.31 28.89
C THR A 209 25.59 -11.31 27.76
N LEU A 210 26.05 -11.67 26.57
CA LEU A 210 25.21 -11.82 25.37
C LEU A 210 25.35 -13.21 24.77
N PHE A 211 24.33 -13.64 24.07
CA PHE A 211 24.35 -14.84 23.22
C PHE A 211 23.97 -14.47 21.79
N ALA A 212 24.63 -15.07 20.78
CA ALA A 212 24.38 -14.91 19.36
C ALA A 212 24.22 -16.27 18.67
N GLY A 213 23.09 -16.50 18.04
CA GLY A 213 22.87 -17.64 17.16
C GLY A 213 23.46 -17.38 15.78
N VAL A 214 24.43 -18.19 15.38
CA VAL A 214 25.03 -18.12 14.03
C VAL A 214 24.42 -19.19 13.16
N TRP A 215 23.93 -18.79 12.03
CA TRP A 215 23.26 -19.65 11.05
C TRP A 215 23.95 -19.62 9.71
N GLN A 216 24.38 -20.80 9.23
CA GLN A 216 24.87 -21.00 7.87
C GLN A 216 23.68 -21.35 6.98
N PHE A 217 23.43 -20.51 5.96
CA PHE A 217 22.30 -20.71 5.03
C PHE A 217 22.58 -20.11 3.66
N ARG A 218 21.80 -20.56 2.68
CA ARG A 218 21.77 -20.00 1.32
C ARG A 218 20.36 -20.17 0.74
N ARG A 219 19.85 -19.12 0.06
CA ARG A 219 18.62 -19.23 -0.74
C ARG A 219 18.90 -18.92 -2.20
N GLU A 220 18.32 -19.72 -3.06
CA GLU A 220 18.29 -19.60 -4.52
C GLU A 220 16.84 -19.79 -4.97
N PRO A 221 16.44 -19.40 -6.20
CA PRO A 221 15.07 -19.54 -6.68
C PRO A 221 14.49 -20.96 -6.50
N TRP A 222 15.32 -21.97 -6.75
CA TRP A 222 14.96 -23.39 -6.74
C TRP A 222 15.36 -24.16 -5.49
N LYS A 223 15.98 -23.51 -4.51
CA LYS A 223 16.50 -24.25 -3.34
C LYS A 223 16.83 -23.33 -2.19
N MET A 224 16.44 -23.77 -1.01
CA MET A 224 17.00 -23.27 0.25
C MET A 224 17.95 -24.31 0.83
N THR A 225 19.07 -23.88 1.41
CA THR A 225 19.97 -24.70 2.23
C THR A 225 20.02 -24.14 3.64
N SER A 226 19.71 -24.95 4.65
CA SER A 226 19.71 -24.54 6.05
C SER A 226 20.55 -25.48 6.90
N GLY A 227 21.62 -24.92 7.47
CA GLY A 227 22.58 -25.61 8.32
C GLY A 227 23.92 -25.90 7.66
N GLY A 228 24.94 -25.93 8.51
CA GLY A 228 26.31 -26.21 8.07
C GLY A 228 27.30 -26.18 9.24
N PRO A 229 28.56 -26.55 9.00
CA PRO A 229 29.59 -26.70 10.05
C PRO A 229 30.03 -25.37 10.67
N LYS A 230 29.65 -24.24 10.09
CA LYS A 230 29.91 -22.88 10.58
C LYS A 230 28.72 -22.26 11.29
N GLY A 231 27.68 -23.04 11.61
CA GLY A 231 26.61 -22.67 12.52
C GLY A 231 27.05 -22.87 13.98
N GLY A 232 26.28 -22.31 14.92
CA GLY A 232 26.53 -22.53 16.36
C GLY A 232 26.05 -21.38 17.24
N LEU A 233 26.03 -21.63 18.54
CA LEU A 233 25.72 -20.61 19.54
C LEU A 233 27.02 -20.03 20.10
N TYR A 234 27.10 -18.71 20.16
CA TYR A 234 28.25 -17.96 20.70
C TYR A 234 27.83 -17.15 21.91
N ARG A 235 28.76 -17.04 22.88
CA ARG A 235 28.60 -16.26 24.11
C ARG A 235 29.67 -15.20 24.21
N SER A 236 29.33 -14.04 24.73
CA SER A 236 30.17 -12.95 25.12
C SER A 236 29.90 -12.60 26.57
N ASP A 237 30.94 -12.30 27.38
CA ASP A 237 30.83 -11.82 28.75
C ASP A 237 31.32 -10.37 28.93
N ASP A 238 31.74 -9.71 27.85
CA ASP A 238 32.35 -8.38 27.81
C ASP A 238 31.56 -7.37 26.95
N ASN A 239 30.23 -7.52 26.96
CA ASN A 239 29.34 -6.63 26.22
C ASN A 239 29.50 -6.72 24.68
N GLY A 240 29.79 -7.93 24.21
CA GLY A 240 29.95 -8.23 22.80
C GLY A 240 31.31 -7.88 22.20
N ALA A 241 32.34 -7.60 23.00
CA ALA A 241 33.68 -7.31 22.49
C ALA A 241 34.39 -8.57 21.99
N THR A 242 34.26 -9.68 22.72
CA THR A 242 34.80 -10.99 22.34
C THR A 242 33.78 -12.08 22.45
N TRP A 243 33.94 -13.16 21.68
CA TRP A 243 32.94 -14.23 21.55
C TRP A 243 33.58 -15.60 21.63
N GLN A 244 32.93 -16.53 22.33
CA GLN A 244 33.31 -17.92 22.44
C GLN A 244 32.18 -18.81 21.94
N ASN A 245 32.49 -19.81 21.11
CA ASN A 245 31.53 -20.83 20.71
C ASN A 245 31.21 -21.71 21.90
N VAL A 246 29.92 -21.88 22.24
CA VAL A 246 29.44 -22.67 23.39
C VAL A 246 28.99 -24.08 23.00
N SER A 247 29.21 -24.51 21.77
CA SER A 247 28.91 -25.88 21.31
C SER A 247 29.69 -26.90 22.14
N GLY A 248 29.10 -28.00 22.48
CA GLY A 248 29.59 -28.92 23.55
C GLY A 248 28.98 -28.56 24.91
N HIS A 249 29.46 -29.09 25.96
CA HIS A 249 28.95 -28.92 27.34
C HIS A 249 27.45 -29.19 27.46
N GLY A 250 26.93 -30.18 26.69
CA GLY A 250 25.53 -30.57 26.63
C GLY A 250 24.69 -29.79 25.60
N PHE A 251 25.25 -28.79 24.89
CA PHE A 251 24.61 -28.12 23.77
C PHE A 251 24.73 -28.93 22.47
N ALA A 252 23.87 -28.67 21.51
CA ALA A 252 23.86 -29.30 20.18
C ALA A 252 25.28 -29.35 19.59
N SER A 253 25.66 -30.50 19.08
CA SER A 253 26.93 -30.75 18.41
C SER A 253 26.72 -31.17 16.98
N GLY A 254 27.68 -30.90 16.09
CA GLY A 254 27.57 -31.21 14.67
C GLY A 254 26.88 -30.12 13.87
N LEU A 255 26.08 -30.53 12.89
CA LEU A 255 25.36 -29.56 12.01
C LEU A 255 24.20 -28.92 12.74
N THR A 256 24.22 -27.59 12.79
CA THR A 256 23.09 -26.79 13.27
C THR A 256 22.57 -25.88 12.15
N GLY A 257 21.26 -25.77 12.05
CA GLY A 257 20.58 -24.78 11.20
C GLY A 257 20.32 -23.49 11.96
N ARG A 258 19.17 -22.88 11.77
CA ARG A 258 18.76 -21.66 12.45
C ARG A 258 18.74 -21.83 13.96
N ILE A 259 19.19 -20.82 14.69
CA ILE A 259 19.21 -20.77 16.15
C ILE A 259 18.51 -19.52 16.63
N GLY A 260 17.45 -19.68 17.44
CA GLY A 260 16.86 -18.63 18.25
C GLY A 260 17.37 -18.74 19.68
N VAL A 261 17.62 -17.61 20.37
CA VAL A 261 18.14 -17.61 21.75
C VAL A 261 17.45 -16.52 22.56
N THR A 262 17.03 -16.87 23.78
CA THR A 262 16.41 -15.93 24.71
C THR A 262 16.94 -16.18 26.13
N ALA A 263 17.08 -15.12 26.94
CA ALA A 263 17.59 -15.19 28.28
C ALA A 263 16.64 -14.53 29.29
N GLY A 264 16.41 -15.20 30.40
CA GLY A 264 15.68 -14.70 31.56
C GLY A 264 16.61 -14.39 32.70
N ASN A 265 16.04 -14.00 33.83
CA ASN A 265 16.75 -13.81 35.09
C ASN A 265 17.28 -15.13 35.68
N ASN A 266 18.12 -15.04 36.71
CA ASN A 266 18.65 -16.18 37.44
C ASN A 266 19.49 -17.15 36.60
N GLY A 267 20.18 -16.66 35.55
CA GLY A 267 21.03 -17.48 34.70
C GLY A 267 20.30 -18.41 33.75
N ARG A 268 18.98 -18.27 33.62
CA ARG A 268 18.18 -19.07 32.71
C ARG A 268 18.37 -18.60 31.24
N VAL A 269 18.75 -19.54 30.38
CA VAL A 269 18.87 -19.32 28.93
C VAL A 269 18.17 -20.45 28.17
N TYR A 270 17.46 -20.12 27.12
CA TYR A 270 16.87 -21.08 26.21
C TYR A 270 17.39 -20.85 24.80
N ALA A 271 17.67 -21.92 24.09
CA ALA A 271 18.00 -21.91 22.68
C ALA A 271 17.09 -22.91 21.95
N ILE A 272 16.41 -22.43 20.90
CA ILE A 272 15.72 -23.29 19.95
C ILE A 272 16.61 -23.44 18.72
N VAL A 273 16.81 -24.66 18.26
CA VAL A 273 17.83 -24.98 17.26
C VAL A 273 17.26 -25.95 16.23
N GLN A 274 17.39 -25.61 14.98
CA GLN A 274 17.19 -26.60 13.92
C GLN A 274 18.33 -27.63 13.98
N SER A 275 18.03 -28.82 14.52
CA SER A 275 19.00 -29.87 14.76
C SER A 275 18.35 -31.25 14.80
N ARG A 276 19.11 -32.29 14.44
CA ARG A 276 18.67 -33.69 14.57
C ARG A 276 18.74 -34.22 16.00
N GLN A 277 19.31 -33.45 16.93
CA GLN A 277 19.53 -33.88 18.33
C GLN A 277 18.43 -33.42 19.29
N GLY A 278 17.53 -32.59 18.83
CA GLY A 278 16.43 -32.01 19.59
C GLY A 278 16.12 -30.60 19.11
N ASP A 279 15.10 -29.98 19.69
CA ASP A 279 14.58 -28.69 19.28
C ASP A 279 14.97 -27.58 20.27
N ILE A 280 14.86 -27.82 21.56
CA ILE A 280 15.13 -26.83 22.62
C ILE A 280 16.21 -27.30 23.57
N TRP A 281 17.16 -26.41 23.84
CA TRP A 281 18.15 -26.55 24.88
C TRP A 281 17.93 -25.48 25.95
N ARG A 282 18.15 -25.89 27.22
CA ARG A 282 18.03 -25.02 28.38
C ARG A 282 19.32 -25.06 29.19
N SER A 283 19.76 -23.90 29.62
CA SER A 283 20.80 -23.69 30.62
C SER A 283 20.19 -23.00 31.84
N ASP A 284 20.67 -23.41 33.02
CA ASP A 284 20.32 -22.79 34.31
C ASP A 284 21.54 -22.08 34.95
N ASP A 285 22.67 -21.98 34.25
CA ASP A 285 23.94 -21.44 34.72
C ASP A 285 24.57 -20.41 33.76
N THR A 286 23.71 -19.66 33.07
CA THR A 286 24.12 -18.63 32.10
C THR A 286 24.90 -19.21 30.92
N GLY A 287 24.46 -20.36 30.41
CA GLY A 287 25.02 -21.00 29.21
C GLY A 287 26.36 -21.72 29.39
N ARG A 288 26.75 -22.08 30.64
CA ARG A 288 27.95 -22.88 30.90
C ARG A 288 27.69 -24.36 30.65
N THR A 289 26.51 -24.85 31.05
CA THR A 289 26.04 -26.19 30.74
C THR A 289 24.66 -26.17 30.18
N TRP A 290 24.35 -27.15 29.33
CA TRP A 290 23.09 -27.23 28.61
C TRP A 290 22.48 -28.63 28.76
N ARG A 291 21.17 -28.68 28.69
CA ARG A 291 20.39 -29.92 28.54
C ARG A 291 19.33 -29.77 27.48
N VAL A 292 19.14 -30.81 26.69
CA VAL A 292 18.03 -30.91 25.75
C VAL A 292 16.71 -31.05 26.54
N MET A 293 15.67 -30.32 26.05
CA MET A 293 14.32 -30.42 26.61
C MET A 293 13.54 -31.50 25.87
N PRO A 294 12.48 -32.06 26.51
CA PRO A 294 11.60 -33.01 25.81
C PRO A 294 11.05 -32.40 24.49
N HIS A 295 10.88 -33.23 23.47
CA HIS A 295 10.21 -32.82 22.23
C HIS A 295 8.73 -32.51 22.52
N ASP A 296 8.23 -31.47 21.89
CA ASP A 296 6.84 -31.04 22.01
C ASP A 296 6.28 -30.80 20.58
N PRO A 297 5.05 -31.27 20.25
CA PRO A 297 4.50 -31.20 18.92
C PRO A 297 4.23 -29.77 18.41
N TYR A 298 4.22 -28.78 19.29
CA TYR A 298 4.12 -27.37 18.90
C TYR A 298 5.47 -26.72 18.53
N ILE A 299 6.54 -27.48 18.59
CA ILE A 299 7.92 -27.01 18.37
C ILE A 299 8.52 -27.67 17.13
N GLY A 300 9.32 -26.95 16.39
CA GLY A 300 10.11 -27.51 15.28
C GLY A 300 9.44 -27.45 13.91
N ALA A 301 8.22 -26.98 13.79
CA ALA A 301 7.59 -26.75 12.49
C ALA A 301 8.40 -25.72 11.69
N ARG A 302 8.81 -26.04 10.46
CA ARG A 302 9.62 -25.19 9.59
C ARG A 302 10.76 -24.50 10.33
N SER A 303 11.62 -25.26 11.01
CA SER A 303 12.65 -24.74 11.93
C SER A 303 13.59 -23.68 11.32
N PHE A 304 13.83 -23.72 10.01
CA PHE A 304 14.58 -22.68 9.29
C PHE A 304 13.83 -21.35 9.19
N TYR A 305 12.50 -21.33 9.31
CA TYR A 305 11.67 -20.14 9.19
C TYR A 305 11.22 -19.58 10.54
N PHE A 306 10.66 -20.42 11.42
CA PHE A 306 10.05 -20.02 12.70
C PHE A 306 10.94 -20.33 13.90
N THR A 307 12.13 -20.16 14.01
CA THR A 307 12.93 -20.61 15.14
C THR A 307 13.17 -19.48 16.14
N ARG A 308 12.17 -19.10 16.93
CA ARG A 308 12.32 -18.11 18.01
C ARG A 308 11.54 -18.44 19.26
N LEU A 309 12.19 -18.18 20.41
CA LEU A 309 11.60 -18.22 21.74
C LEU A 309 11.72 -16.85 22.41
N TYR A 310 10.75 -16.56 23.26
CA TYR A 310 10.75 -15.34 24.06
C TYR A 310 10.38 -15.66 25.50
N VAL A 311 11.31 -15.43 26.43
CA VAL A 311 11.10 -15.68 27.87
C VAL A 311 10.41 -14.48 28.51
N ASP A 312 9.49 -14.74 29.44
CA ASP A 312 8.86 -13.70 30.24
C ASP A 312 9.92 -13.07 31.20
N PRO A 313 10.13 -11.74 31.12
CA PRO A 313 11.08 -11.06 32.00
C PRO A 313 10.77 -11.21 33.50
N ALA A 314 9.47 -11.39 33.85
CA ALA A 314 9.04 -11.55 35.22
C ALA A 314 9.12 -13.00 35.74
N ASN A 315 9.06 -13.99 34.86
CA ASN A 315 9.06 -15.40 35.20
C ASN A 315 9.80 -16.24 34.16
N PRO A 316 11.07 -16.68 34.47
CA PRO A 316 11.86 -17.42 33.50
C PRO A 316 11.37 -18.83 33.15
N ASP A 317 10.36 -19.34 33.83
CA ASP A 317 9.68 -20.60 33.44
C ASP A 317 8.53 -20.41 32.44
N ARG A 318 8.13 -19.16 32.18
CA ARG A 318 7.18 -18.83 31.11
C ARG A 318 7.93 -18.47 29.83
N VAL A 319 7.64 -19.18 28.75
CA VAL A 319 8.31 -19.01 27.47
C VAL A 319 7.28 -19.09 26.35
N ILE A 320 7.23 -18.07 25.50
CA ILE A 320 6.48 -18.11 24.25
C ILE A 320 7.36 -18.69 23.15
N ASN A 321 6.79 -19.62 22.38
CA ASN A 321 7.31 -20.07 21.11
C ASN A 321 6.47 -19.43 20.00
N VAL A 322 7.14 -18.67 19.11
CA VAL A 322 6.57 -18.16 17.87
C VAL A 322 6.90 -19.12 16.73
N SER A 323 5.85 -19.58 16.06
CA SER A 323 5.91 -20.59 15.03
C SER A 323 4.60 -20.52 14.24
N LEU A 324 4.31 -21.53 13.40
CA LEU A 324 3.00 -21.76 12.78
C LEU A 324 1.86 -21.61 13.81
N ILE A 325 2.09 -22.02 15.04
CA ILE A 325 1.16 -21.90 16.16
C ILE A 325 1.83 -21.13 17.29
N LEU A 326 1.15 -20.11 17.82
CA LEU A 326 1.60 -19.43 19.03
C LEU A 326 1.34 -20.33 20.23
N SER A 327 2.43 -20.72 20.93
CA SER A 327 2.35 -21.60 22.10
C SER A 327 3.17 -21.05 23.28
N MET A 328 2.77 -21.42 24.49
CA MET A 328 3.42 -20.98 25.72
C MET A 328 3.72 -22.16 26.62
N SER A 329 4.93 -22.22 27.14
CA SER A 329 5.32 -23.04 28.29
C SER A 329 5.19 -22.22 29.59
N THR A 330 4.72 -22.87 30.67
CA THR A 330 4.72 -22.30 32.04
C THR A 330 5.58 -23.12 32.99
N ASN A 331 6.33 -24.09 32.49
CA ASN A 331 7.10 -25.06 33.26
C ASN A 331 8.57 -25.14 32.79
N GLY A 332 9.10 -24.09 32.21
CA GLY A 332 10.49 -23.98 31.79
C GLY A 332 10.81 -24.82 30.56
N ALA A 333 9.96 -24.77 29.57
CA ALA A 333 10.07 -25.45 28.29
C ALA A 333 10.01 -26.99 28.36
N ARG A 334 9.33 -27.56 29.38
CA ARG A 334 9.10 -29.00 29.45
C ARG A 334 7.89 -29.42 28.59
N SER A 335 6.90 -28.56 28.48
CA SER A 335 5.75 -28.71 27.56
C SER A 335 5.21 -27.35 27.19
N PHE A 336 4.48 -27.31 26.07
CA PHE A 336 3.84 -26.11 25.55
C PHE A 336 2.33 -26.33 25.38
N GLN A 337 1.59 -25.25 25.42
CA GLN A 337 0.16 -25.21 25.13
C GLN A 337 -0.13 -24.10 24.14
N LYS A 338 -1.04 -24.35 23.19
CA LYS A 338 -1.51 -23.34 22.25
C LYS A 338 -2.18 -22.20 23.01
N ILE A 339 -1.83 -20.97 22.65
CA ILE A 339 -2.45 -19.72 23.10
C ILE A 339 -2.90 -18.91 21.90
N ALA A 340 -3.72 -17.89 22.09
CA ALA A 340 -4.16 -16.98 21.02
C ALA A 340 -4.84 -17.69 19.83
N THR A 341 -5.88 -18.45 20.09
CA THR A 341 -6.52 -19.31 19.10
C THR A 341 -7.21 -18.57 17.94
N ASN A 342 -7.44 -17.26 18.07
CA ASN A 342 -8.20 -16.45 17.09
C ASN A 342 -7.40 -15.24 16.58
N ALA A 343 -6.08 -15.25 16.72
CA ALA A 343 -5.24 -14.08 16.49
C ALA A 343 -4.24 -14.28 15.34
N GLY A 344 -4.63 -15.00 14.30
CA GLY A 344 -3.81 -15.24 13.13
C GLY A 344 -2.99 -16.53 13.18
N GLY A 345 -2.02 -16.66 12.28
CA GLY A 345 -1.07 -17.77 12.16
C GLY A 345 0.34 -17.27 11.84
N ASP A 346 1.29 -18.18 11.68
CA ASP A 346 2.67 -17.90 11.28
C ASP A 346 3.28 -16.71 12.03
N TYR A 347 3.61 -16.93 13.32
CA TYR A 347 4.07 -15.89 14.24
C TYR A 347 5.59 -15.70 14.15
N HIS A 348 6.05 -14.44 14.14
CA HIS A 348 7.45 -14.10 13.88
C HIS A 348 8.19 -13.45 15.05
N ALA A 349 7.58 -12.48 15.71
CA ALA A 349 8.24 -11.66 16.72
C ALA A 349 7.35 -11.44 17.93
N THR A 350 7.99 -11.29 19.11
CA THR A 350 7.26 -10.98 20.36
C THR A 350 8.04 -9.98 21.19
N TRP A 351 7.33 -9.08 21.85
CA TRP A 351 7.84 -8.26 22.91
C TRP A 351 6.97 -8.43 24.16
N TRP A 352 7.64 -8.51 25.33
CA TRP A 352 7.00 -8.59 26.63
C TRP A 352 7.33 -7.36 27.47
N SER A 353 6.35 -6.84 28.22
CA SER A 353 6.63 -5.87 29.27
C SER A 353 7.40 -6.51 30.42
N ALA A 354 8.18 -5.69 31.16
CA ALA A 354 9.00 -6.16 32.28
C ALA A 354 8.20 -6.87 33.39
N ASN A 355 6.92 -6.59 33.53
CA ASN A 355 6.03 -7.24 34.50
C ASN A 355 5.29 -8.47 33.94
N GLY A 356 5.56 -8.87 32.69
CA GLY A 356 4.97 -10.02 32.02
C GLY A 356 3.48 -9.91 31.68
N GLN A 357 2.86 -8.72 31.81
CA GLN A 357 1.44 -8.55 31.57
C GLN A 357 1.10 -8.13 30.15
N ARG A 358 1.89 -7.24 29.57
CA ARG A 358 1.66 -6.75 28.20
C ARG A 358 2.55 -7.50 27.22
N ILE A 359 1.91 -7.98 26.16
CA ILE A 359 2.58 -8.73 25.10
C ILE A 359 2.11 -8.15 23.77
N ILE A 360 3.00 -7.97 22.82
CA ILE A 360 2.68 -7.78 21.42
C ILE A 360 3.39 -8.85 20.61
N VAL A 361 2.67 -9.44 19.67
CA VAL A 361 3.14 -10.49 18.76
C VAL A 361 2.86 -10.10 17.32
N GLY A 362 3.83 -10.22 16.44
CA GLY A 362 3.67 -10.08 14.99
C GLY A 362 3.43 -11.43 14.34
N SER A 363 2.49 -11.46 13.39
CA SER A 363 2.11 -12.62 12.57
C SER A 363 1.98 -12.25 11.10
N ASP A 364 1.66 -13.22 10.25
CA ASP A 364 1.39 -12.98 8.82
C ASP A 364 0.06 -12.23 8.59
N GLU A 365 -0.83 -12.17 9.60
CA GLU A 365 -2.07 -11.38 9.55
C GLU A 365 -1.96 -10.03 10.27
N GLY A 366 -0.79 -9.64 10.76
CA GLY A 366 -0.58 -8.35 11.44
C GLY A 366 -0.03 -8.47 12.84
N ALA A 367 -0.38 -7.53 13.74
CA ALA A 367 0.08 -7.52 15.13
C ALA A 367 -1.08 -7.71 16.09
N VAL A 368 -0.90 -8.60 17.07
CA VAL A 368 -1.88 -8.87 18.13
C VAL A 368 -1.31 -8.54 19.50
N LEU A 369 -2.17 -8.06 20.39
CA LEU A 369 -1.81 -7.61 21.73
C LEU A 369 -2.56 -8.37 22.81
N SER A 370 -1.87 -8.59 23.94
CA SER A 370 -2.47 -9.04 25.19
C SER A 370 -2.09 -8.07 26.32
N ALA A 371 -3.03 -7.76 27.20
CA ALA A 371 -2.84 -6.90 28.37
C ALA A 371 -2.84 -7.68 29.69
N ASP A 372 -3.07 -8.99 29.65
CA ASP A 372 -3.26 -9.86 30.83
C ASP A 372 -2.32 -11.08 30.82
N GLY A 373 -1.15 -10.93 30.21
CA GLY A 373 -0.12 -11.98 30.19
C GLY A 373 -0.45 -13.14 29.25
N GLY A 374 -1.24 -12.92 28.22
CA GLY A 374 -1.58 -13.94 27.20
C GLY A 374 -2.89 -14.65 27.44
N GLY A 375 -3.74 -14.18 28.39
CA GLY A 375 -5.06 -14.73 28.62
C GLY A 375 -6.08 -14.35 27.56
N ARG A 376 -6.02 -13.11 27.06
CA ARG A 376 -6.87 -12.55 26.00
C ARG A 376 -6.00 -11.85 24.97
N TRP A 377 -6.46 -11.87 23.71
CA TRP A 377 -5.76 -11.29 22.59
C TRP A 377 -6.67 -10.38 21.75
N SER A 378 -6.08 -9.29 21.23
CA SER A 378 -6.76 -8.42 20.25
C SER A 378 -6.89 -9.11 18.89
N GLN A 379 -7.67 -8.49 17.99
CA GLN A 379 -7.67 -8.84 16.58
C GLN A 379 -6.55 -8.08 15.83
N PRO A 380 -6.00 -8.63 14.72
CA PRO A 380 -4.84 -8.06 14.03
C PRO A 380 -5.14 -6.97 12.99
N TYR A 381 -6.36 -6.49 12.86
CA TYR A 381 -6.92 -5.82 11.68
C TYR A 381 -6.60 -4.34 11.46
N ALA A 382 -5.67 -3.76 12.19
CA ALA A 382 -5.41 -2.32 12.13
C ALA A 382 -4.24 -1.91 11.22
N LEU A 383 -3.43 -2.85 10.75
CA LEU A 383 -2.21 -2.56 9.99
C LEU A 383 -2.35 -2.92 8.51
N PRO A 384 -2.20 -1.96 7.57
CA PRO A 384 -2.31 -2.23 6.14
C PRO A 384 -0.99 -2.77 5.57
N PHE A 385 -0.58 -3.95 6.01
CA PHE A 385 0.64 -4.65 5.57
C PHE A 385 0.40 -5.68 4.47
N ALA A 386 -0.80 -5.71 3.91
CA ALA A 386 -1.16 -6.65 2.85
C ALA A 386 -0.10 -6.73 1.74
N GLN A 387 0.21 -7.94 1.32
CA GLN A 387 1.23 -8.28 0.33
C GLN A 387 0.60 -8.80 -0.98
N PRO A 388 -0.01 -7.94 -1.82
CA PRO A 388 -0.51 -8.33 -3.13
C PRO A 388 0.58 -8.86 -4.04
N TYR A 389 0.29 -9.96 -4.75
CA TYR A 389 1.09 -10.41 -5.89
C TYR A 389 0.62 -9.73 -7.17
N HIS A 390 -0.63 -9.96 -7.55
CA HIS A 390 -1.23 -9.40 -8.77
C HIS A 390 -2.53 -8.68 -8.46
N VAL A 391 -2.94 -7.79 -9.35
CA VAL A 391 -4.20 -7.07 -9.25
C VAL A 391 -5.03 -7.23 -10.52
N GLY A 392 -6.26 -7.72 -10.38
CA GLY A 392 -7.27 -7.72 -11.42
C GLY A 392 -8.33 -6.65 -11.19
N PHE A 393 -9.06 -6.30 -12.23
CA PHE A 393 -10.11 -5.29 -12.14
C PHE A 393 -11.32 -5.66 -13.00
N GLU A 394 -12.47 -5.19 -12.56
CA GLU A 394 -13.70 -5.22 -13.33
C GLU A 394 -13.75 -4.04 -14.29
N ASN A 395 -14.17 -4.28 -15.52
CA ASN A 395 -14.29 -3.22 -16.52
C ASN A 395 -15.67 -2.54 -16.43
N ALA A 396 -15.90 -1.78 -15.36
CA ALA A 396 -17.16 -1.12 -15.04
C ALA A 396 -17.05 0.40 -14.86
N LEU A 397 -18.17 1.11 -14.97
CA LEU A 397 -18.31 2.55 -14.73
C LEU A 397 -19.52 2.82 -13.82
N PRO A 398 -19.50 3.87 -13.03
CA PRO A 398 -18.45 4.88 -12.78
C PRO A 398 -17.39 4.42 -11.78
N SER A 399 -17.64 3.34 -11.07
CA SER A 399 -16.77 2.68 -10.10
C SER A 399 -16.59 1.22 -10.53
N TYR A 400 -15.45 0.65 -10.25
CA TYR A 400 -15.11 -0.73 -10.57
C TYR A 400 -14.60 -1.45 -9.31
N ARG A 401 -14.64 -2.77 -9.34
CA ARG A 401 -14.05 -3.60 -8.29
C ARG A 401 -12.63 -3.99 -8.69
N VAL A 402 -11.82 -4.23 -7.69
CA VAL A 402 -10.47 -4.78 -7.80
C VAL A 402 -10.40 -6.08 -7.03
N CYS A 403 -9.63 -7.04 -7.54
CA CYS A 403 -9.32 -8.27 -6.84
C CYS A 403 -7.81 -8.46 -6.77
N THR A 404 -7.34 -9.10 -5.71
CA THR A 404 -5.92 -9.39 -5.51
C THR A 404 -5.73 -10.65 -4.68
N GLY A 405 -4.74 -11.45 -5.04
CA GLY A 405 -4.25 -12.50 -4.17
C GLY A 405 -3.20 -11.94 -3.23
N LEU A 406 -3.24 -12.35 -1.97
CA LEU A 406 -2.36 -11.90 -0.91
C LEU A 406 -1.47 -13.04 -0.43
N GLN A 407 -0.21 -12.74 -0.18
CA GLN A 407 0.70 -13.64 0.52
C GLN A 407 0.10 -14.01 1.87
N ASP A 408 -0.01 -15.29 2.18
CA ASP A 408 -0.50 -15.90 3.42
C ASP A 408 -1.97 -15.53 3.80
N ASN A 409 -2.70 -14.74 2.99
CA ASN A 409 -3.94 -14.09 3.41
C ASN A 409 -5.07 -14.15 2.38
N ASP A 410 -5.29 -15.28 1.73
CA ASP A 410 -6.39 -15.52 0.80
C ASP A 410 -6.40 -14.61 -0.45
N THR A 411 -7.48 -14.68 -1.21
CA THR A 411 -7.76 -13.80 -2.35
C THR A 411 -8.98 -12.94 -2.06
N TRP A 412 -8.84 -11.62 -2.22
CA TRP A 412 -9.85 -10.65 -1.82
C TRP A 412 -10.29 -9.78 -2.99
N CYS A 413 -11.58 -9.39 -2.97
CA CYS A 413 -12.14 -8.39 -3.87
C CYS A 413 -12.80 -7.27 -3.06
N GLY A 414 -12.75 -6.05 -3.61
CA GLY A 414 -13.36 -4.87 -3.00
C GLY A 414 -13.50 -3.74 -4.02
N PRO A 415 -14.17 -2.64 -3.68
CA PRO A 415 -14.35 -1.51 -4.58
C PRO A 415 -13.09 -0.66 -4.69
N ALA A 416 -12.76 -0.18 -5.89
CA ALA A 416 -11.73 0.85 -6.08
C ALA A 416 -12.17 2.20 -5.50
N THR A 417 -13.48 2.43 -5.37
CA THR A 417 -14.11 3.58 -4.75
C THR A 417 -15.44 3.14 -4.18
N ALA A 418 -15.67 3.38 -2.90
CA ALA A 418 -16.93 3.05 -2.25
C ALA A 418 -17.99 4.15 -2.46
N ASP A 419 -19.27 3.76 -2.48
CA ASP A 419 -20.39 4.66 -2.67
C ASP A 419 -20.78 5.44 -1.40
N ASN A 420 -19.81 5.72 -0.55
CA ASN A 420 -20.01 6.42 0.72
C ASN A 420 -18.96 7.52 0.93
N GLY A 421 -19.27 8.48 1.76
CA GLY A 421 -18.38 9.62 2.04
C GLY A 421 -17.20 9.30 2.98
N LEU A 422 -17.11 8.08 3.55
CA LEU A 422 -16.05 7.70 4.49
C LEU A 422 -14.82 7.18 3.77
N GLY A 423 -15.01 6.37 2.72
CA GLY A 423 -13.93 5.67 2.01
C GLY A 423 -14.18 4.17 1.90
N VAL A 424 -13.17 3.44 1.44
CA VAL A 424 -13.20 1.98 1.31
C VAL A 424 -12.94 1.36 2.68
N LEU A 425 -13.93 0.70 3.26
CA LEU A 425 -13.87 0.12 4.59
C LEU A 425 -13.42 -1.34 4.53
N ASN A 426 -12.87 -1.88 5.62
CA ASN A 426 -12.53 -3.30 5.71
C ASN A 426 -13.72 -4.22 5.37
N ARG A 427 -14.94 -3.86 5.76
CA ARG A 427 -16.17 -4.63 5.46
C ARG A 427 -16.58 -4.62 3.98
N ASP A 428 -16.00 -3.74 3.16
CA ASP A 428 -16.28 -3.68 1.74
C ASP A 428 -15.45 -4.72 0.96
N TRP A 429 -14.49 -5.36 1.62
CA TRP A 429 -13.66 -6.44 1.08
C TRP A 429 -14.25 -7.80 1.44
N TYR A 430 -14.20 -8.74 0.50
CA TYR A 430 -14.68 -10.12 0.68
C TYR A 430 -13.75 -11.13 0.00
N THR A 431 -13.64 -12.33 0.57
CA THR A 431 -12.79 -13.41 0.05
C THR A 431 -13.44 -14.12 -1.12
N VAL A 432 -12.61 -14.52 -2.10
CA VAL A 432 -13.04 -15.24 -3.30
C VAL A 432 -12.23 -16.51 -3.58
N GLY A 433 -11.10 -16.71 -2.90
CA GLY A 433 -10.26 -17.90 -3.02
C GLY A 433 -9.39 -18.07 -1.77
N PRO A 434 -9.07 -19.33 -1.37
CA PRO A 434 -8.32 -19.63 -0.16
C PRO A 434 -6.80 -19.64 -0.39
N GLY A 435 -6.04 -19.66 0.70
CA GLY A 435 -4.59 -19.93 0.74
C GLY A 435 -3.74 -18.71 0.44
N ASP A 436 -2.50 -18.93 -0.02
CA ASP A 436 -1.68 -17.86 -0.60
C ASP A 436 -2.24 -17.47 -1.95
N GLY A 437 -2.98 -16.36 -2.02
CA GLY A 437 -3.58 -15.91 -3.27
C GLY A 437 -2.56 -15.28 -4.20
N MET A 438 -2.68 -15.55 -5.50
CA MET A 438 -1.77 -15.01 -6.54
C MET A 438 -2.52 -14.12 -7.51
N TYR A 439 -2.99 -14.68 -8.62
CA TYR A 439 -3.84 -13.95 -9.57
C TYR A 439 -5.30 -13.93 -9.11
N ALA A 440 -6.00 -12.85 -9.43
CA ALA A 440 -7.45 -12.76 -9.25
C ALA A 440 -8.05 -11.94 -10.40
N LEU A 441 -8.82 -12.58 -11.28
CA LEU A 441 -9.33 -11.97 -12.49
C LEU A 441 -10.84 -12.17 -12.61
N PHE A 442 -11.55 -11.15 -13.07
CA PHE A 442 -12.96 -11.28 -13.46
C PHE A 442 -13.08 -12.04 -14.77
N ASP A 443 -14.03 -12.97 -14.85
CA ASP A 443 -14.35 -13.67 -16.09
C ASP A 443 -14.77 -12.64 -17.16
N PRO A 444 -14.14 -12.59 -18.33
CA PRO A 444 -14.41 -11.55 -19.32
C PRO A 444 -15.78 -11.66 -20.00
N VAL A 445 -16.46 -12.82 -19.86
CA VAL A 445 -17.79 -13.09 -20.44
C VAL A 445 -18.90 -12.81 -19.42
N ASP A 446 -18.67 -13.19 -18.14
CA ASP A 446 -19.62 -12.97 -17.06
C ASP A 446 -18.86 -12.57 -15.77
N PRO A 447 -18.75 -11.27 -15.46
CA PRO A 447 -17.93 -10.76 -14.37
C PRO A 447 -18.44 -11.14 -12.96
N HIS A 448 -19.57 -11.85 -12.85
CA HIS A 448 -19.99 -12.48 -11.60
C HIS A 448 -19.17 -13.71 -11.25
N PHE A 449 -18.41 -14.25 -12.19
CA PHE A 449 -17.41 -15.27 -11.90
C PHE A 449 -16.03 -14.63 -11.73
N ILE A 450 -15.38 -14.97 -10.64
CA ILE A 450 -14.03 -14.47 -10.32
C ILE A 450 -13.12 -15.70 -10.25
N TRP A 451 -12.06 -15.64 -11.05
CA TRP A 451 -11.05 -16.69 -11.11
C TRP A 451 -9.86 -16.29 -10.25
N SER A 452 -9.30 -17.25 -9.54
CA SER A 452 -8.05 -17.04 -8.79
C SER A 452 -7.12 -18.23 -8.91
N THR A 453 -5.82 -17.92 -8.83
CA THR A 453 -4.79 -18.95 -8.58
C THR A 453 -4.26 -18.79 -7.18
N SER A 454 -3.83 -19.90 -6.59
CA SER A 454 -3.44 -19.93 -5.19
C SER A 454 -2.50 -21.10 -4.90
N THR A 455 -1.76 -20.98 -3.80
CA THR A 455 -1.09 -22.08 -3.13
C THR A 455 -1.78 -22.30 -1.78
N ASN A 456 -2.60 -23.33 -1.67
CA ASN A 456 -3.28 -23.69 -0.42
C ASN A 456 -2.66 -24.94 0.20
N ASN A 457 -2.66 -26.06 -0.52
CA ASN A 457 -1.97 -27.29 -0.11
C ASN A 457 -0.85 -27.65 -1.08
N ASP A 458 -0.97 -27.22 -2.32
CA ASP A 458 0.01 -27.41 -3.39
C ASP A 458 -0.03 -26.20 -4.34
N PRO A 459 1.10 -25.79 -4.95
CA PRO A 459 1.12 -24.70 -5.93
C PRO A 459 0.23 -24.95 -7.15
N GLY A 460 -0.33 -23.86 -7.69
CA GLY A 460 -1.07 -23.87 -8.95
C GLY A 460 -2.54 -24.29 -8.85
N GLN A 461 -3.11 -24.24 -7.67
CA GLN A 461 -4.55 -24.43 -7.53
C GLN A 461 -5.32 -23.29 -8.19
N VAL A 462 -6.41 -23.64 -8.88
CA VAL A 462 -7.26 -22.68 -9.60
C VAL A 462 -8.67 -22.74 -9.05
N TYR A 463 -9.20 -21.61 -8.68
CA TYR A 463 -10.54 -21.48 -8.12
C TYR A 463 -11.41 -20.56 -8.96
N VAL A 464 -12.71 -20.87 -9.03
CA VAL A 464 -13.75 -20.01 -9.61
C VAL A 464 -14.81 -19.74 -8.55
N PHE A 465 -14.95 -18.49 -8.17
CA PHE A 465 -15.97 -18.01 -7.25
C PHE A 465 -17.16 -17.49 -8.03
N ASP A 466 -18.38 -17.97 -7.73
CA ASP A 466 -19.63 -17.42 -8.23
C ASP A 466 -20.23 -16.45 -7.22
N GLU A 467 -20.26 -15.18 -7.55
CA GLU A 467 -20.81 -14.12 -6.67
C GLU A 467 -22.27 -14.29 -6.32
N ARG A 468 -23.06 -14.89 -7.19
CA ARG A 468 -24.50 -15.06 -6.99
C ARG A 468 -24.83 -16.15 -5.97
N SER A 469 -24.10 -17.24 -6.03
CA SER A 469 -24.25 -18.37 -5.12
C SER A 469 -23.32 -18.30 -3.90
N LYS A 470 -22.29 -17.42 -3.92
CA LYS A 470 -21.21 -17.33 -2.92
C LYS A 470 -20.42 -18.64 -2.76
N GLN A 471 -20.34 -19.43 -3.81
CA GLN A 471 -19.62 -20.69 -3.82
C GLN A 471 -18.32 -20.59 -4.59
N THR A 472 -17.27 -21.18 -4.03
CA THR A 472 -15.99 -21.37 -4.68
C THR A 472 -15.84 -22.82 -5.14
N ARG A 473 -15.42 -23.03 -6.37
CA ARG A 473 -15.14 -24.33 -6.96
C ARG A 473 -13.66 -24.42 -7.29
N ASP A 474 -13.01 -25.50 -6.86
CA ASP A 474 -11.69 -25.90 -7.34
C ASP A 474 -11.83 -26.47 -8.75
N VAL A 475 -11.08 -25.90 -9.68
CA VAL A 475 -11.06 -26.25 -11.10
C VAL A 475 -9.63 -26.46 -11.62
N SER A 476 -8.70 -26.79 -10.73
CA SER A 476 -7.28 -26.97 -11.04
C SER A 476 -7.05 -27.94 -12.20
N PRO A 477 -6.10 -27.63 -13.12
CA PRO A 477 -5.74 -28.54 -14.21
C PRO A 477 -5.02 -29.81 -13.73
N ASP A 478 -4.36 -29.73 -12.59
CA ASP A 478 -3.74 -30.83 -11.87
C ASP A 478 -4.25 -30.87 -10.44
N SER A 479 -4.66 -32.03 -9.95
CA SER A 479 -5.13 -32.26 -8.59
C SER A 479 -4.24 -33.24 -7.83
N GLU A 480 -3.03 -33.52 -8.33
CA GLU A 480 -2.07 -34.39 -7.67
C GLU A 480 -1.53 -33.73 -6.40
N ILE A 481 -2.03 -34.17 -5.23
CA ILE A 481 -1.54 -33.67 -3.92
C ILE A 481 -0.16 -34.25 -3.63
N ASP A 482 0.71 -33.43 -3.07
CA ASP A 482 2.12 -33.75 -3.12
C ASP A 482 2.88 -33.89 -1.81
N GLY A 483 3.90 -34.49 -1.81
CA GLY A 483 5.13 -34.83 -1.14
C GLY A 483 6.11 -35.44 -2.11
N ARG A 484 5.87 -35.36 -3.39
CA ARG A 484 6.77 -35.92 -4.42
C ARG A 484 7.86 -34.94 -4.80
N LEU A 485 9.00 -35.48 -5.16
CA LEU A 485 10.06 -34.72 -5.80
C LEU A 485 9.54 -34.05 -7.08
N LEU A 486 9.70 -32.75 -7.22
CA LEU A 486 9.25 -31.96 -8.37
C LEU A 486 9.64 -32.58 -9.72
N ALA A 487 10.85 -33.16 -9.78
CA ALA A 487 11.34 -33.87 -10.96
C ALA A 487 10.50 -35.08 -11.40
N THR A 488 9.63 -35.59 -10.54
CA THR A 488 8.79 -36.77 -10.75
C THR A 488 7.29 -36.50 -10.83
N LYS A 489 6.88 -35.21 -10.63
CA LYS A 489 5.48 -34.80 -10.81
C LYS A 489 5.05 -34.94 -12.28
N ALA A 490 3.75 -35.16 -12.49
CA ALA A 490 3.17 -35.12 -13.84
C ALA A 490 3.24 -33.72 -14.43
N HIS A 491 2.90 -32.73 -13.60
CA HIS A 491 2.97 -31.31 -13.93
C HIS A 491 3.70 -30.51 -12.85
N ARG A 492 4.46 -29.50 -13.28
CA ARG A 492 5.17 -28.58 -12.40
C ARG A 492 4.43 -27.26 -12.38
N MET A 493 3.84 -26.90 -11.24
CA MET A 493 3.16 -25.63 -11.05
C MET A 493 4.04 -24.69 -10.24
N ASN A 494 4.03 -23.40 -10.59
CA ASN A 494 4.74 -22.36 -9.81
C ASN A 494 3.98 -22.02 -8.54
N TRP A 495 4.68 -21.53 -7.52
CA TRP A 495 4.05 -20.85 -6.39
C TRP A 495 3.12 -19.74 -6.90
N ASP A 496 3.63 -18.87 -7.78
CA ASP A 496 2.93 -17.77 -8.42
C ASP A 496 2.45 -18.20 -9.82
N SER A 497 1.53 -19.16 -9.90
CA SER A 497 1.02 -19.71 -11.16
C SER A 497 0.20 -18.69 -11.93
N PRO A 498 0.56 -18.39 -13.19
CA PRO A 498 -0.10 -17.36 -13.96
C PRO A 498 -1.48 -17.79 -14.45
N LEU A 499 -2.41 -16.81 -14.43
CA LEU A 499 -3.75 -16.88 -14.99
C LEU A 499 -3.95 -15.77 -16.00
N ALA A 500 -4.51 -16.10 -17.16
CA ALA A 500 -4.86 -15.12 -18.18
C ALA A 500 -6.11 -15.57 -18.97
N PHE A 501 -6.69 -14.64 -19.75
CA PHE A 501 -7.77 -14.95 -20.68
C PHE A 501 -7.38 -14.59 -22.09
N THR A 502 -7.75 -15.44 -23.05
CA THR A 502 -7.73 -15.10 -24.48
C THR A 502 -8.84 -14.08 -24.79
N ALA A 503 -8.74 -13.42 -25.94
CA ALA A 503 -9.76 -12.44 -26.36
C ALA A 503 -11.16 -13.04 -26.55
N ASP A 504 -11.26 -14.35 -26.78
CA ASP A 504 -12.52 -15.11 -26.88
C ASP A 504 -12.96 -15.73 -25.54
N GLY A 505 -12.34 -15.34 -24.43
CA GLY A 505 -12.75 -15.67 -23.06
C GLY A 505 -12.31 -17.03 -22.56
N LYS A 506 -11.39 -17.73 -23.22
CA LYS A 506 -10.82 -18.99 -22.70
C LYS A 506 -9.81 -18.70 -21.60
N ALA A 507 -9.89 -19.44 -20.51
CA ALA A 507 -8.92 -19.36 -19.43
C ALA A 507 -7.60 -20.08 -19.80
N LEU A 508 -6.48 -19.45 -19.43
CA LEU A 508 -5.12 -20.00 -19.59
C LEU A 508 -4.44 -20.05 -18.22
N VAL A 509 -3.83 -21.18 -17.90
CA VAL A 509 -3.05 -21.40 -16.67
C VAL A 509 -1.69 -21.99 -17.05
N GLY A 510 -0.62 -21.56 -16.35
CA GLY A 510 0.74 -22.02 -16.60
C GLY A 510 1.24 -23.02 -15.57
N GLY A 511 1.69 -24.18 -16.04
CA GLY A 511 2.62 -25.08 -15.37
C GLY A 511 3.96 -25.07 -16.09
N GLU A 512 4.54 -26.22 -16.42
CA GLU A 512 5.59 -26.31 -17.46
C GLU A 512 5.00 -26.19 -18.86
N VAL A 513 3.70 -26.43 -19.00
CA VAL A 513 2.90 -26.26 -20.21
C VAL A 513 1.82 -25.22 -19.99
N VAL A 514 1.25 -24.70 -21.08
CA VAL A 514 0.06 -23.84 -21.03
C VAL A 514 -1.18 -24.72 -21.09
N PHE A 515 -2.00 -24.69 -20.05
CA PHE A 515 -3.33 -25.28 -20.01
C PHE A 515 -4.39 -24.28 -20.49
N GLN A 516 -5.37 -24.75 -21.25
CA GLN A 516 -6.50 -23.95 -21.72
C GLN A 516 -7.84 -24.61 -21.36
N SER A 517 -8.79 -23.81 -20.90
CA SER A 517 -10.18 -24.21 -20.67
C SER A 517 -11.14 -23.27 -21.36
N SER A 518 -12.21 -23.82 -21.95
CA SER A 518 -13.34 -23.10 -22.57
C SER A 518 -14.67 -23.26 -21.83
N ASP A 519 -14.69 -23.99 -20.72
CA ASP A 519 -15.88 -24.37 -19.98
C ASP A 519 -15.76 -24.11 -18.46
N ARG A 520 -15.09 -23.00 -18.14
CA ARG A 520 -14.84 -22.58 -16.75
C ARG A 520 -14.12 -23.64 -15.90
N GLY A 521 -13.10 -24.26 -16.48
CA GLY A 521 -12.24 -25.20 -15.78
C GLY A 521 -12.82 -26.61 -15.59
N ALA A 522 -13.97 -26.92 -16.21
CA ALA A 522 -14.49 -28.29 -16.16
C ALA A 522 -13.57 -29.26 -16.92
N HIS A 523 -12.95 -28.79 -17.99
CA HIS A 523 -11.96 -29.54 -18.76
C HIS A 523 -10.78 -28.65 -19.14
N TRP A 524 -9.57 -29.22 -19.10
CA TRP A 524 -8.34 -28.57 -19.50
C TRP A 524 -7.64 -29.35 -20.60
N ILE A 525 -7.02 -28.65 -21.54
CA ILE A 525 -6.15 -29.20 -22.57
C ILE A 525 -4.80 -28.48 -22.53
N ALA A 526 -3.71 -29.22 -22.64
CA ALA A 526 -2.39 -28.63 -22.86
C ALA A 526 -2.29 -28.16 -24.32
N ILE A 527 -1.99 -26.85 -24.50
CA ILE A 527 -1.81 -26.23 -25.84
C ILE A 527 -0.34 -25.92 -26.14
N SER A 528 0.59 -26.42 -25.33
CA SER A 528 2.03 -26.29 -25.55
C SER A 528 2.79 -27.57 -25.18
N PRO A 529 4.00 -27.80 -25.72
CA PRO A 529 4.98 -28.67 -25.08
C PRO A 529 5.48 -28.04 -23.77
N ASP A 530 6.42 -28.73 -23.07
CA ASP A 530 7.21 -28.11 -21.98
C ASP A 530 7.98 -26.90 -22.55
N LEU A 531 7.67 -25.68 -22.04
CA LEU A 531 8.23 -24.41 -22.51
C LEU A 531 9.46 -23.96 -21.70
N THR A 532 9.87 -24.75 -20.70
CA THR A 532 10.94 -24.44 -19.76
C THR A 532 12.28 -25.06 -20.17
N ARG A 533 13.34 -24.81 -19.40
CA ARG A 533 14.63 -25.51 -19.57
C ARG A 533 14.61 -26.94 -19.06
N ASN A 534 13.73 -27.22 -18.10
CA ASN A 534 13.55 -28.54 -17.48
C ASN A 534 14.85 -29.12 -16.90
N GLU A 535 15.62 -28.27 -16.20
CA GLU A 535 16.89 -28.63 -15.60
C GLU A 535 16.70 -29.45 -14.32
N LYS A 536 16.79 -30.77 -14.39
CA LYS A 536 16.52 -31.68 -13.25
C LYS A 536 17.33 -31.40 -12.00
N ALA A 537 18.46 -30.70 -12.12
CA ALA A 537 19.26 -30.25 -10.98
C ALA A 537 18.56 -29.17 -10.14
N HIS A 538 17.66 -28.39 -10.73
CA HIS A 538 16.86 -27.35 -10.07
C HIS A 538 15.52 -27.87 -9.51
N GLN A 539 15.18 -29.14 -9.76
CA GLN A 539 13.93 -29.77 -9.35
C GLN A 539 14.15 -30.73 -8.17
N GLN A 540 15.18 -30.53 -7.36
CA GLN A 540 15.50 -31.34 -6.20
C GLN A 540 14.82 -30.77 -4.95
N ILE A 541 14.65 -31.63 -3.92
CA ILE A 541 14.08 -31.20 -2.64
C ILE A 541 14.87 -30.05 -2.05
N SER A 542 14.16 -29.00 -1.66
CA SER A 542 14.68 -27.84 -0.94
C SER A 542 14.91 -28.17 0.57
N GLY A 543 15.56 -27.29 1.31
CA GLY A 543 15.89 -27.47 2.75
C GLY A 543 17.31 -27.99 2.92
N GLY A 544 17.46 -29.15 3.54
CA GLY A 544 18.75 -29.82 3.74
C GLY A 544 19.90 -28.94 4.32
N PRO A 545 20.93 -29.56 4.88
CA PRO A 545 21.10 -30.99 5.12
C PRO A 545 20.38 -31.52 6.38
N ILE A 546 19.66 -30.71 7.15
CA ILE A 546 19.06 -31.08 8.44
C ILE A 546 17.60 -31.51 8.27
N GLY A 547 16.80 -30.77 7.56
CA GLY A 547 15.40 -31.05 7.26
C GLY A 547 15.02 -30.57 5.87
N ASP A 548 13.95 -31.12 5.31
CA ASP A 548 13.47 -30.75 3.99
C ASP A 548 12.45 -29.60 4.07
N ASP A 549 12.35 -28.81 2.99
CA ASP A 549 11.30 -27.85 2.74
C ASP A 549 10.54 -28.27 1.47
N VAL A 550 9.26 -28.57 1.64
CA VAL A 550 8.37 -29.06 0.58
C VAL A 550 7.15 -28.13 0.44
N SER A 551 7.29 -26.85 0.82
CA SER A 551 6.19 -25.88 0.73
C SER A 551 5.81 -25.51 -0.71
N GLY A 552 6.61 -25.87 -1.71
CA GLY A 552 6.40 -25.53 -3.11
C GLY A 552 6.90 -24.14 -3.52
N ALA A 553 7.39 -23.34 -2.58
CA ALA A 553 7.94 -22.01 -2.86
C ALA A 553 9.21 -22.04 -3.72
N GLU A 554 9.88 -23.18 -3.81
CA GLU A 554 11.07 -23.44 -4.64
C GLU A 554 10.74 -24.25 -5.90
N ASN A 555 9.44 -24.44 -6.24
CA ASN A 555 9.09 -25.03 -7.53
C ASN A 555 9.66 -24.15 -8.65
N TYR A 556 10.34 -24.81 -9.59
CA TYR A 556 11.13 -24.14 -10.62
C TYR A 556 11.04 -24.88 -11.97
N ASP A 557 11.54 -24.28 -13.04
CA ASP A 557 11.30 -24.71 -14.43
C ASP A 557 9.80 -24.70 -14.73
N THR A 558 9.15 -23.54 -14.51
CA THR A 558 7.72 -23.34 -14.68
C THR A 558 7.42 -22.06 -15.43
N ILE A 559 6.22 -21.95 -16.00
CA ILE A 559 5.72 -20.71 -16.58
C ILE A 559 5.35 -19.76 -15.44
N LEU A 560 5.85 -18.51 -15.52
CA LEU A 560 5.57 -17.46 -14.56
C LEU A 560 4.66 -16.36 -15.11
N GLN A 561 4.58 -16.22 -16.44
CA GLN A 561 3.75 -15.22 -17.11
C GLN A 561 3.13 -15.79 -18.39
N ILE A 562 1.84 -15.54 -18.58
CA ILE A 562 1.12 -15.76 -19.84
C ILE A 562 0.51 -14.42 -20.26
N ALA A 563 0.82 -13.96 -21.47
CA ALA A 563 0.40 -12.65 -21.97
C ALA A 563 -0.19 -12.76 -23.39
N PRO A 564 -1.51 -12.99 -23.50
CA PRO A 564 -2.20 -12.94 -24.79
C PRO A 564 -2.14 -11.53 -25.38
N SER A 565 -1.94 -11.44 -26.68
CA SER A 565 -1.88 -10.17 -27.40
C SER A 565 -3.26 -9.48 -27.42
N LYS A 566 -3.25 -8.17 -27.18
CA LYS A 566 -4.43 -7.31 -27.29
C LYS A 566 -4.78 -6.97 -28.76
N VAL A 567 -3.86 -7.24 -29.69
CA VAL A 567 -3.96 -6.86 -31.12
C VAL A 567 -4.24 -8.07 -32.01
N ASP A 568 -3.59 -9.21 -31.75
CA ASP A 568 -3.78 -10.44 -32.51
C ASP A 568 -4.19 -11.58 -31.56
N PRO A 569 -5.44 -12.06 -31.63
CA PRO A 569 -5.95 -13.08 -30.71
C PRO A 569 -5.27 -14.46 -30.82
N LYS A 570 -4.46 -14.70 -31.85
CA LYS A 570 -3.71 -15.93 -32.03
C LYS A 570 -2.35 -15.91 -31.37
N LEU A 571 -1.91 -14.73 -30.95
CA LEU A 571 -0.56 -14.52 -30.44
C LEU A 571 -0.57 -14.55 -28.92
N ILE A 572 0.26 -15.44 -28.33
CA ILE A 572 0.42 -15.56 -26.87
C ILE A 572 1.91 -15.61 -26.57
N TRP A 573 2.35 -14.69 -25.71
CA TRP A 573 3.68 -14.67 -25.13
C TRP A 573 3.69 -15.43 -23.82
N VAL A 574 4.77 -16.15 -23.54
CA VAL A 574 4.97 -16.88 -22.29
C VAL A 574 6.37 -16.60 -21.76
N GLY A 575 6.44 -16.24 -20.48
CA GLY A 575 7.68 -16.06 -19.73
C GLY A 575 7.84 -17.14 -18.67
N THR A 576 9.07 -17.64 -18.49
CA THR A 576 9.36 -18.69 -17.49
C THR A 576 10.21 -18.16 -16.34
N ASP A 577 10.19 -18.85 -15.21
CA ASP A 577 11.03 -18.52 -14.06
C ASP A 577 12.51 -18.87 -14.27
N ASP A 578 12.82 -19.73 -15.24
CA ASP A 578 14.17 -20.12 -15.65
C ASP A 578 14.73 -19.27 -16.82
N GLY A 579 14.03 -18.19 -17.17
CA GLY A 579 14.51 -17.12 -18.04
C GLY A 579 14.33 -17.33 -19.52
N LEU A 580 13.30 -18.05 -19.93
CA LEU A 580 12.92 -18.17 -21.35
C LEU A 580 11.72 -17.28 -21.68
N ILE A 581 11.68 -16.78 -22.90
CA ILE A 581 10.48 -16.20 -23.52
C ILE A 581 10.10 -17.06 -24.72
N GLN A 582 8.89 -17.56 -24.71
CA GLN A 582 8.30 -18.39 -25.76
C GLN A 582 7.13 -17.65 -26.41
N LEU A 583 6.90 -17.89 -27.68
CA LEU A 583 5.86 -17.25 -28.46
C LEU A 583 5.13 -18.23 -29.35
N THR A 584 3.80 -18.23 -29.31
CA THR A 584 2.95 -18.80 -30.36
C THR A 584 2.28 -17.70 -31.17
N ARG A 585 2.09 -17.94 -32.48
CA ARG A 585 1.37 -17.04 -33.40
C ARG A 585 0.18 -17.70 -34.07
N ASP A 586 -0.18 -18.91 -33.60
CA ASP A 586 -1.20 -19.78 -34.13
C ASP A 586 -2.04 -20.44 -33.03
N SER A 587 -2.26 -19.71 -31.93
CA SER A 587 -3.08 -20.16 -30.77
C SER A 587 -2.58 -21.43 -30.10
N GLY A 588 -1.26 -21.63 -30.07
CA GLY A 588 -0.62 -22.77 -29.40
C GLY A 588 -0.30 -23.98 -30.30
N ALA A 589 -0.61 -23.93 -31.60
CA ALA A 589 -0.27 -25.03 -32.50
C ALA A 589 1.25 -25.19 -32.69
N THR A 590 2.00 -24.07 -32.72
CA THR A 590 3.46 -24.06 -32.73
C THR A 590 4.02 -23.04 -31.75
N TRP A 591 5.20 -23.31 -31.19
CA TRP A 591 5.90 -22.43 -30.26
C TRP A 591 7.34 -22.16 -30.69
N SER A 592 7.78 -20.95 -30.50
CA SER A 592 9.13 -20.51 -30.84
C SER A 592 9.81 -19.90 -29.62
N ASN A 593 11.03 -20.31 -29.33
CA ASN A 593 11.87 -19.66 -28.33
C ASN A 593 12.43 -18.35 -28.89
N VAL A 594 12.06 -17.23 -28.31
CA VAL A 594 12.46 -15.87 -28.70
C VAL A 594 13.28 -15.18 -27.60
N THR A 595 13.92 -15.96 -26.74
CA THR A 595 14.78 -15.50 -25.65
C THR A 595 16.03 -14.80 -26.18
N SER A 596 16.30 -13.61 -25.66
CA SER A 596 17.50 -12.84 -26.03
C SER A 596 18.74 -13.30 -25.24
N PRO A 597 19.94 -13.33 -25.87
CA PRO A 597 21.19 -13.51 -25.12
C PRO A 597 21.53 -12.35 -24.17
N LEU A 598 20.82 -11.23 -24.26
CA LEU A 598 20.96 -10.10 -23.35
C LEU A 598 20.29 -10.36 -21.98
N PHE A 599 19.42 -11.36 -21.89
CA PHE A 599 18.72 -11.67 -20.65
C PHE A 599 19.65 -12.36 -19.66
N PRO A 600 19.52 -12.07 -18.33
CA PRO A 600 20.25 -12.84 -17.33
C PRO A 600 19.80 -14.29 -17.36
N ARG A 601 20.76 -15.22 -17.41
CA ARG A 601 20.44 -16.67 -17.34
C ARG A 601 19.72 -16.96 -16.03
N ASN A 602 18.65 -17.72 -16.09
CA ASN A 602 17.81 -18.07 -14.97
C ASN A 602 17.12 -16.85 -14.29
N GLY A 603 17.10 -15.68 -14.95
CA GLY A 603 16.33 -14.53 -14.49
C GLY A 603 14.84 -14.75 -14.71
N ARG A 604 14.04 -14.52 -13.69
CA ARG A 604 12.59 -14.76 -13.71
C ARG A 604 11.90 -13.75 -14.64
N VAL A 605 11.26 -14.20 -15.71
CA VAL A 605 10.48 -13.35 -16.61
C VAL A 605 9.15 -13.05 -15.92
N TYR A 606 9.13 -11.97 -15.14
CA TYR A 606 8.01 -11.65 -14.22
C TYR A 606 6.84 -11.01 -14.94
N THR A 607 7.11 -10.18 -15.93
CA THR A 607 6.06 -9.55 -16.75
C THR A 607 6.45 -9.55 -18.22
N ILE A 608 5.50 -9.90 -19.06
CA ILE A 608 5.48 -9.56 -20.48
C ILE A 608 4.24 -8.72 -20.75
N ASP A 609 4.39 -7.54 -21.34
CA ASP A 609 3.27 -6.70 -21.79
C ASP A 609 3.29 -6.56 -23.31
N PRO A 610 2.37 -7.24 -24.02
CA PRO A 610 2.22 -7.07 -25.46
C PRO A 610 1.76 -5.66 -25.79
N GLY A 611 2.33 -5.06 -26.84
CA GLY A 611 2.01 -3.72 -27.27
C GLY A 611 0.51 -3.52 -27.55
N ASN A 612 0.01 -2.32 -27.31
CA ASN A 612 -1.41 -2.00 -27.46
C ASN A 612 -1.82 -1.69 -28.91
N GLY A 613 -0.87 -1.35 -29.80
CA GLY A 613 -1.16 -0.95 -31.17
C GLY A 613 -0.45 -1.74 -32.26
N ASP A 614 0.55 -2.54 -31.92
CA ASP A 614 1.35 -3.33 -32.86
C ASP A 614 1.63 -4.72 -32.26
N ALA A 615 1.19 -5.77 -32.96
CA ALA A 615 1.31 -7.15 -32.53
C ALA A 615 2.76 -7.61 -32.38
N GLY A 616 3.71 -7.01 -33.13
CA GLY A 616 5.15 -7.33 -33.06
C GLY A 616 5.86 -6.71 -31.86
N VAL A 617 5.23 -5.73 -31.18
CA VAL A 617 5.79 -5.06 -30.02
C VAL A 617 5.46 -5.83 -28.74
N ALA A 618 6.47 -5.99 -27.89
CA ALA A 618 6.30 -6.44 -26.52
C ALA A 618 7.37 -5.85 -25.61
N TYR A 619 7.06 -5.76 -24.34
CA TYR A 619 7.97 -5.37 -23.27
C TYR A 619 8.15 -6.51 -22.29
N ALA A 620 9.35 -6.65 -21.72
CA ALA A 620 9.61 -7.67 -20.70
C ALA A 620 10.33 -7.05 -19.50
N ALA A 621 9.86 -7.41 -18.30
CA ALA A 621 10.55 -7.15 -17.05
C ALA A 621 11.07 -8.48 -16.50
N ILE A 622 12.38 -8.52 -16.19
CA ILE A 622 13.05 -9.71 -15.67
C ILE A 622 13.60 -9.38 -14.29
N ASP A 623 13.31 -10.23 -13.32
CA ASP A 623 13.80 -10.11 -11.96
C ASP A 623 14.89 -11.16 -11.69
N ASN A 624 16.06 -10.71 -11.26
CA ASN A 624 17.20 -11.56 -10.99
C ASN A 624 17.74 -11.45 -9.55
N HIS A 625 16.99 -10.76 -8.67
CA HIS A 625 17.42 -10.50 -7.28
C HIS A 625 17.69 -11.78 -6.49
N MET A 626 16.88 -12.85 -6.71
CA MET A 626 17.06 -14.14 -6.03
C MET A 626 18.36 -14.88 -6.41
N LEU A 627 19.10 -14.38 -7.42
CA LEU A 627 20.46 -14.79 -7.75
C LEU A 627 21.50 -13.76 -7.28
N GLY A 628 21.11 -12.81 -6.43
CA GLY A 628 21.96 -11.77 -5.88
C GLY A 628 22.32 -10.67 -6.88
N ASP A 629 21.50 -10.46 -7.88
CA ASP A 629 21.66 -9.46 -8.91
C ASP A 629 20.45 -8.51 -8.94
N ASP A 630 20.60 -7.35 -8.32
CA ASP A 630 19.56 -6.32 -8.16
C ASP A 630 19.48 -5.33 -9.32
N ARG A 631 20.22 -5.56 -10.42
CA ARG A 631 20.17 -4.66 -11.60
C ARG A 631 18.79 -4.68 -12.24
N PRO A 632 18.33 -3.52 -12.76
CA PRO A 632 17.07 -3.46 -13.51
C PRO A 632 17.23 -4.11 -14.89
N TYR A 633 16.26 -4.93 -15.24
CA TYR A 633 16.21 -5.63 -16.51
C TYR A 633 14.85 -5.38 -17.17
N LEU A 634 14.77 -4.33 -18.00
CA LEU A 634 13.63 -4.01 -18.85
C LEU A 634 14.04 -4.08 -20.32
N PHE A 635 13.25 -4.75 -21.11
CA PHE A 635 13.53 -4.95 -22.54
C PHE A 635 12.30 -4.63 -23.39
N ARG A 636 12.56 -4.25 -24.65
CA ARG A 636 11.55 -4.03 -25.68
C ARG A 636 11.92 -4.79 -26.94
N THR A 637 10.95 -5.42 -27.56
CA THR A 637 11.01 -5.92 -28.96
C THR A 637 10.05 -5.16 -29.84
N GLY A 638 10.26 -5.15 -31.14
CA GLY A 638 9.38 -4.62 -32.17
C GLY A 638 9.17 -5.58 -33.33
N ASP A 639 9.63 -6.83 -33.20
CA ASP A 639 9.72 -7.80 -34.28
C ASP A 639 9.41 -9.24 -33.81
N PHE A 640 8.40 -9.39 -32.94
CA PHE A 640 7.97 -10.66 -32.37
C PHE A 640 9.08 -11.39 -31.59
N GLY A 641 9.97 -10.64 -30.94
CA GLY A 641 11.05 -11.20 -30.14
C GLY A 641 12.28 -11.65 -30.93
N ALA A 642 12.34 -11.39 -32.23
CA ALA A 642 13.53 -11.69 -33.02
C ALA A 642 14.75 -10.88 -32.55
N THR A 643 14.52 -9.63 -32.12
CA THR A 643 15.50 -8.79 -31.46
C THR A 643 14.93 -8.11 -30.21
N TRP A 644 15.79 -7.94 -29.20
CA TRP A 644 15.44 -7.24 -27.96
C TRP A 644 16.43 -6.12 -27.66
N THR A 645 15.93 -5.01 -27.19
CA THR A 645 16.74 -3.85 -26.79
C THR A 645 16.49 -3.54 -25.31
N SER A 646 17.56 -3.33 -24.53
CA SER A 646 17.44 -2.88 -23.13
C SER A 646 16.96 -1.43 -23.08
N ILE A 647 15.99 -1.19 -22.23
CA ILE A 647 15.40 0.13 -21.93
C ILE A 647 15.56 0.52 -20.45
N ALA A 648 16.47 -0.14 -19.72
CA ALA A 648 16.68 0.06 -18.28
C ALA A 648 17.92 0.93 -17.97
N SER A 649 18.64 1.42 -18.97
CA SER A 649 19.96 2.05 -18.77
C SER A 649 19.96 3.31 -17.92
N ASP A 650 18.82 3.99 -17.77
CA ASP A 650 18.68 5.22 -16.98
C ASP A 650 18.17 4.94 -15.55
N LEU A 651 17.81 3.70 -15.23
CA LEU A 651 17.40 3.30 -13.88
C LEU A 651 18.63 3.10 -12.96
N PRO A 652 18.48 3.35 -11.63
CA PRO A 652 19.50 3.03 -10.65
C PRO A 652 19.93 1.56 -10.72
N PRO A 653 21.25 1.25 -10.58
CA PRO A 653 21.76 -0.11 -10.81
C PRO A 653 21.40 -1.13 -9.72
N ASP A 654 20.84 -0.69 -8.58
CA ASP A 654 20.41 -1.51 -7.45
C ASP A 654 18.88 -1.62 -7.36
N LEU A 655 18.19 -1.50 -8.49
CA LEU A 655 16.74 -1.36 -8.52
C LEU A 655 16.11 -2.45 -9.40
N SER A 656 16.00 -3.68 -8.88
CA SER A 656 15.35 -4.78 -9.60
C SER A 656 13.94 -4.43 -10.04
N THR A 657 13.53 -4.95 -11.20
CA THR A 657 12.26 -4.64 -11.86
C THR A 657 11.40 -5.88 -11.97
N ARG A 658 10.07 -5.75 -11.71
CA ARG A 658 9.12 -6.86 -11.76
C ARG A 658 7.97 -6.62 -12.74
N SER A 659 7.56 -5.38 -12.94
CA SER A 659 6.46 -5.09 -13.83
C SER A 659 6.76 -3.96 -14.80
N ILE A 660 6.14 -4.05 -15.99
CA ILE A 660 6.17 -3.02 -17.03
C ILE A 660 4.83 -3.00 -17.76
N ARG A 661 4.35 -1.79 -18.09
CA ARG A 661 3.13 -1.60 -18.89
C ARG A 661 3.32 -0.49 -19.90
N GLU A 662 2.91 -0.73 -21.15
CA GLU A 662 2.72 0.32 -22.15
C GLU A 662 1.39 1.03 -21.91
N ASP A 663 1.38 2.35 -21.96
CA ASP A 663 0.14 3.10 -21.88
C ASP A 663 -0.75 2.84 -23.12
N PRO A 664 -2.03 2.47 -22.93
CA PRO A 664 -2.90 2.09 -24.06
C PRO A 664 -3.28 3.25 -24.98
N LYS A 665 -3.07 4.50 -24.54
CA LYS A 665 -3.39 5.70 -25.34
C LYS A 665 -2.16 6.41 -25.89
N ASN A 666 -0.97 6.15 -25.35
CA ASN A 666 0.27 6.74 -25.82
C ASN A 666 1.44 5.77 -25.67
N ALA A 667 1.80 5.07 -26.74
CA ALA A 667 2.91 4.10 -26.78
C ALA A 667 4.30 4.69 -26.45
N ASN A 668 4.45 6.01 -26.29
CA ASN A 668 5.68 6.60 -25.77
C ASN A 668 5.75 6.57 -24.23
N VAL A 669 4.60 6.37 -23.57
CA VAL A 669 4.51 6.34 -22.11
C VAL A 669 4.57 4.91 -21.63
N LEU A 670 5.52 4.65 -20.72
CA LEU A 670 5.68 3.35 -20.07
C LEU A 670 5.68 3.54 -18.55
N TYR A 671 5.15 2.56 -17.83
CA TYR A 671 5.21 2.49 -16.37
C TYR A 671 6.00 1.24 -15.96
N ALA A 672 6.93 1.38 -15.02
CA ALA A 672 7.72 0.27 -14.50
C ALA A 672 7.59 0.16 -12.99
N GLY A 673 7.31 -1.04 -12.51
CA GLY A 673 7.31 -1.39 -11.10
C GLY A 673 8.65 -1.95 -10.67
N THR A 674 9.20 -1.41 -9.60
CA THR A 674 10.52 -1.75 -9.07
C THR A 674 10.44 -2.14 -7.60
N ARG A 675 11.54 -2.64 -7.02
CA ARG A 675 11.60 -2.93 -5.58
C ARG A 675 11.39 -1.72 -4.65
N ARG A 676 11.39 -0.48 -5.18
CA ARG A 676 11.26 0.75 -4.38
C ARG A 676 10.24 1.75 -4.92
N GLY A 677 9.27 1.28 -5.69
CA GLY A 677 8.18 2.12 -6.22
C GLY A 677 8.03 2.09 -7.73
N VAL A 678 7.23 3.00 -8.25
CA VAL A 678 6.90 3.12 -9.67
C VAL A 678 7.79 4.15 -10.36
N PHE A 679 8.13 3.89 -11.62
CA PHE A 679 8.77 4.83 -12.55
C PHE A 679 7.91 5.02 -13.79
N VAL A 680 7.97 6.21 -14.39
CA VAL A 680 7.30 6.53 -15.65
C VAL A 680 8.33 7.01 -16.68
N SER A 681 8.17 6.57 -17.93
CA SER A 681 8.91 7.07 -19.08
C SER A 681 7.95 7.75 -20.05
N PHE A 682 8.37 8.83 -20.70
CA PHE A 682 7.62 9.57 -21.71
C PHE A 682 8.21 9.42 -23.12
N ASP A 683 9.23 8.59 -23.27
CA ASP A 683 10.06 8.42 -24.48
C ASP A 683 10.44 6.96 -24.75
N ARG A 684 9.50 6.02 -24.48
CA ARG A 684 9.65 4.56 -24.71
C ARG A 684 10.80 3.92 -23.93
N GLY A 685 11.08 4.41 -22.73
CA GLY A 685 12.10 3.85 -21.86
C GLY A 685 13.51 4.40 -22.08
N ALA A 686 13.67 5.45 -22.89
CA ALA A 686 14.96 6.11 -23.02
C ALA A 686 15.36 6.88 -21.75
N ARG A 687 14.36 7.43 -21.04
CA ARG A 687 14.51 8.06 -19.72
C ARG A 687 13.39 7.65 -18.77
N TRP A 688 13.74 7.51 -17.49
CA TRP A 688 12.80 7.12 -16.43
C TRP A 688 12.75 8.19 -15.35
N HIS A 689 11.53 8.52 -14.93
CA HIS A 689 11.24 9.48 -13.87
C HIS A 689 10.62 8.75 -12.68
N PRO A 690 11.10 8.95 -11.44
CA PRO A 690 10.47 8.34 -10.27
C PRO A 690 9.05 8.87 -10.09
N MET A 691 8.12 7.95 -9.94
CA MET A 691 6.69 8.20 -9.73
C MET A 691 6.24 7.61 -8.38
N ARG A 692 7.07 7.67 -7.36
CA ARG A 692 6.73 7.18 -6.02
C ARG A 692 5.67 8.07 -5.34
N LEU A 693 5.76 9.39 -5.53
CA LEU A 693 4.85 10.40 -4.97
C LEU A 693 4.72 10.26 -3.44
N ASN A 694 3.49 10.06 -2.96
CA ASN A 694 3.19 9.84 -1.53
C ASN A 694 3.25 8.37 -1.10
N MET A 695 3.59 7.44 -1.99
CA MET A 695 3.73 6.02 -1.66
C MET A 695 5.06 5.77 -0.93
N PRO A 696 5.13 4.89 0.10
CA PRO A 696 6.40 4.50 0.70
C PRO A 696 7.29 3.74 -0.30
N ALA A 697 8.57 3.56 0.03
CA ALA A 697 9.51 2.80 -0.79
C ALA A 697 9.26 1.29 -0.62
N THR A 698 8.22 0.79 -1.25
CA THR A 698 7.77 -0.61 -1.23
C THR A 698 7.95 -1.25 -2.60
N ALA A 699 8.11 -2.57 -2.63
CA ALA A 699 8.23 -3.33 -3.87
C ALA A 699 6.90 -3.38 -4.63
N ILE A 700 6.95 -3.14 -5.94
CA ILE A 700 5.80 -3.16 -6.82
C ILE A 700 5.83 -4.46 -7.62
N TYR A 701 4.84 -5.30 -7.39
CA TYR A 701 4.74 -6.60 -8.02
C TYR A 701 3.95 -6.55 -9.34
N ASP A 702 2.84 -5.80 -9.35
CA ASP A 702 2.05 -5.65 -10.58
C ASP A 702 1.54 -4.22 -10.78
N LEU A 703 1.33 -3.88 -12.04
CA LEU A 703 0.74 -2.64 -12.53
C LEU A 703 -0.36 -2.99 -13.52
N GLN A 704 -1.53 -2.38 -13.39
CA GLN A 704 -2.64 -2.54 -14.34
C GLN A 704 -3.24 -1.18 -14.67
N ILE A 705 -3.64 -0.99 -15.94
CA ILE A 705 -4.30 0.23 -16.38
C ILE A 705 -5.77 -0.09 -16.66
N VAL A 706 -6.67 0.59 -15.95
CA VAL A 706 -8.13 0.45 -16.14
C VAL A 706 -8.55 1.31 -17.32
N PRO A 707 -8.96 0.73 -18.47
CA PRO A 707 -9.13 1.51 -19.70
C PRO A 707 -10.22 2.57 -19.64
N GLN A 708 -11.30 2.30 -18.91
CA GLN A 708 -12.50 3.15 -18.87
C GLN A 708 -12.33 4.37 -17.97
N THR A 709 -11.79 4.20 -16.77
CA THR A 709 -11.51 5.29 -15.84
C THR A 709 -10.15 5.93 -16.06
N ASN A 710 -9.29 5.27 -16.85
CA ASN A 710 -7.92 5.68 -17.14
C ASN A 710 -7.05 5.76 -15.88
N ASP A 711 -7.27 4.86 -14.93
CA ASP A 711 -6.55 4.78 -13.66
C ASP A 711 -5.41 3.76 -13.75
N LEU A 712 -4.31 4.00 -13.01
CA LEU A 712 -3.25 3.03 -12.80
C LEU A 712 -3.43 2.37 -11.44
N LEU A 713 -3.60 1.05 -11.43
CA LEU A 713 -3.57 0.21 -10.25
C LEU A 713 -2.14 -0.24 -9.98
N VAL A 714 -1.75 -0.22 -8.71
CA VAL A 714 -0.41 -0.59 -8.26
C VAL A 714 -0.54 -1.61 -7.12
N ALA A 715 -0.12 -2.84 -7.36
CA ALA A 715 0.00 -3.88 -6.34
C ALA A 715 1.34 -3.73 -5.62
N SER A 716 1.32 -3.21 -4.39
CA SER A 716 2.52 -3.02 -3.59
C SER A 716 2.65 -4.11 -2.54
N HIS A 717 3.71 -4.91 -2.62
CA HIS A 717 3.91 -6.08 -1.77
C HIS A 717 4.33 -5.67 -0.34
N GLY A 718 3.34 -5.37 0.50
CA GLY A 718 3.51 -4.91 1.88
C GLY A 718 2.71 -3.66 2.27
N ARG A 719 2.03 -2.99 1.30
CA ARG A 719 1.22 -1.79 1.56
C ARG A 719 -0.11 -1.80 0.78
N GLY A 720 -0.57 -3.00 0.37
CA GLY A 720 -1.84 -3.18 -0.33
C GLY A 720 -1.87 -2.56 -1.72
N ILE A 721 -3.07 -2.21 -2.18
CA ILE A 721 -3.32 -1.65 -3.50
C ILE A 721 -3.37 -0.13 -3.43
N TRP A 722 -2.71 0.51 -4.40
CA TRP A 722 -2.74 1.95 -4.62
C TRP A 722 -3.33 2.26 -5.99
N VAL A 723 -4.01 3.41 -6.10
CA VAL A 723 -4.64 3.87 -7.34
C VAL A 723 -4.14 5.26 -7.67
N PHE A 724 -3.65 5.44 -8.89
CA PHE A 724 -3.42 6.76 -9.47
C PHE A 724 -4.59 7.09 -10.40
N ASP A 725 -5.41 8.04 -9.99
CA ASP A 725 -6.59 8.44 -10.75
C ASP A 725 -6.21 9.27 -11.97
N ASP A 726 -6.76 8.95 -13.12
CA ASP A 726 -6.66 9.64 -14.41
C ASP A 726 -5.22 9.87 -14.91
N LEU A 727 -4.75 8.95 -15.74
CA LEU A 727 -3.42 9.00 -16.38
C LEU A 727 -3.30 10.05 -17.50
N ARG A 728 -4.39 10.70 -17.93
CA ARG A 728 -4.37 11.62 -19.08
C ARG A 728 -3.29 12.70 -19.00
N PRO A 729 -3.04 13.34 -17.84
CA PRO A 729 -1.97 14.32 -17.72
C PRO A 729 -0.58 13.76 -18.03
N LEU A 730 -0.34 12.49 -17.70
CA LEU A 730 0.93 11.80 -18.02
C LEU A 730 0.99 11.42 -19.49
N GLN A 731 -0.11 10.97 -20.07
CA GLN A 731 -0.24 10.61 -21.48
C GLN A 731 0.03 11.79 -22.42
N GLU A 732 -0.38 12.99 -22.04
CA GLU A 732 -0.23 14.22 -22.82
C GLU A 732 1.03 15.02 -22.48
N PHE A 733 1.71 14.72 -21.36
CA PHE A 733 2.84 15.52 -20.86
C PHE A 733 4.02 15.56 -21.84
N GLY A 734 4.38 14.46 -22.47
CA GLY A 734 5.48 14.40 -23.41
C GLY A 734 5.40 15.42 -24.54
N SER A 735 4.18 15.73 -25.00
CA SER A 735 3.92 16.75 -26.03
C SER A 735 3.84 18.19 -25.48
N THR A 736 3.62 18.36 -24.18
CA THR A 736 3.35 19.66 -23.54
C THR A 736 4.43 20.13 -22.57
N GLN A 737 5.48 19.33 -22.34
CA GLN A 737 6.54 19.62 -21.35
C GLN A 737 7.28 20.97 -21.54
N ASN A 738 7.25 21.56 -22.75
CA ASN A 738 7.85 22.87 -23.05
C ASN A 738 6.86 24.04 -22.91
N ALA A 739 5.59 23.77 -22.59
CA ALA A 739 4.59 24.81 -22.40
C ALA A 739 4.81 25.52 -21.05
N SER A 740 4.49 26.82 -21.01
CA SER A 740 4.53 27.59 -19.75
C SER A 740 3.42 27.16 -18.77
N ALA A 741 2.27 26.75 -19.31
CA ALA A 741 1.14 26.23 -18.56
C ALA A 741 0.23 25.39 -19.48
N VAL A 742 -0.37 24.33 -18.92
CA VAL A 742 -1.35 23.46 -19.59
C VAL A 742 -2.49 23.18 -18.62
N LEU A 743 -3.72 23.17 -19.11
CA LEU A 743 -4.89 22.59 -18.43
C LEU A 743 -5.31 21.35 -19.21
N PHE A 744 -5.19 20.18 -18.57
CA PHE A 744 -5.53 18.90 -19.19
C PHE A 744 -7.05 18.66 -19.15
N ALA A 745 -7.58 18.06 -20.20
CA ALA A 745 -8.98 17.68 -20.22
C ALA A 745 -9.21 16.51 -19.23
N PRO A 746 -10.15 16.62 -18.28
CA PRO A 746 -10.43 15.52 -17.34
C PRO A 746 -11.16 14.36 -18.06
N THR A 747 -11.12 13.17 -17.48
CA THR A 747 -12.06 12.09 -17.83
C THR A 747 -13.49 12.52 -17.50
N ALA A 748 -14.50 11.90 -18.13
CA ALA A 748 -15.90 12.18 -17.82
C ALA A 748 -16.17 11.93 -16.33
N SER A 749 -16.83 12.87 -15.68
CA SER A 749 -17.17 12.81 -14.27
C SER A 749 -18.61 12.35 -14.09
N TYR A 750 -18.85 11.54 -13.07
CA TYR A 750 -20.17 11.02 -12.78
C TYR A 750 -20.75 11.65 -11.52
N ARG A 751 -22.02 12.02 -11.58
CA ARG A 751 -22.77 12.36 -10.38
C ARG A 751 -23.13 11.06 -9.67
N MET A 752 -22.48 10.81 -8.54
CA MET A 752 -22.68 9.63 -7.71
C MET A 752 -23.30 10.06 -6.39
N PHE A 753 -24.41 9.42 -6.02
CA PHE A 753 -25.00 9.63 -4.71
C PHE A 753 -24.17 8.90 -3.65
N GLN A 754 -23.82 9.62 -2.58
CA GLN A 754 -23.08 9.06 -1.43
C GLN A 754 -24.03 8.82 -0.27
N TYR A 755 -24.15 7.57 0.18
CA TYR A 755 -24.88 7.27 1.39
C TYR A 755 -23.96 7.27 2.61
N SER A 756 -24.53 7.47 3.81
CA SER A 756 -23.79 7.29 5.06
C SER A 756 -23.99 5.86 5.56
N PRO A 757 -22.93 5.03 5.62
CA PRO A 757 -23.06 3.64 6.06
C PRO A 757 -23.14 3.46 7.57
N ILE A 758 -23.05 4.54 8.33
CA ILE A 758 -23.10 4.53 9.80
C ILE A 758 -24.08 5.58 10.33
N ASN A 759 -24.46 5.41 11.59
CA ASN A 759 -25.45 6.25 12.25
C ASN A 759 -25.01 7.73 12.27
N SER A 760 -25.93 8.63 11.90
CA SER A 760 -25.71 10.07 11.89
C SER A 760 -25.39 10.66 13.27
N PHE A 761 -25.78 10.01 14.35
CA PHE A 761 -25.44 10.45 15.72
C PHE A 761 -23.95 10.32 16.06
N THR A 762 -23.22 9.46 15.36
CA THR A 762 -21.76 9.36 15.47
C THR A 762 -21.03 10.35 14.57
N ASN A 763 -21.73 11.26 13.91
CA ASN A 763 -21.23 12.18 12.88
C ASN A 763 -20.47 11.47 11.74
N GLY A 764 -20.83 10.23 11.45
CA GLY A 764 -20.14 9.43 10.46
C GLY A 764 -18.73 9.00 10.89
N SER A 765 -18.37 9.14 12.16
CA SER A 765 -17.06 8.70 12.65
C SER A 765 -16.99 7.19 12.72
N LEU A 766 -15.89 6.62 12.23
CA LEU A 766 -15.49 5.25 12.49
C LEU A 766 -14.82 5.17 13.86
N PRO A 767 -14.80 3.99 14.49
CA PRO A 767 -13.95 3.76 15.65
C PRO A 767 -12.50 4.15 15.36
N ASP A 768 -11.82 4.72 16.34
CA ASP A 768 -10.38 4.97 16.22
C ASP A 768 -9.64 3.65 15.94
N GLY A 769 -8.72 3.71 15.00
CA GLY A 769 -7.88 2.56 14.64
C GLY A 769 -8.34 1.77 13.42
N ASP A 770 -9.54 1.93 12.93
CA ASP A 770 -9.96 1.30 11.67
C ASP A 770 -9.19 1.90 10.49
N PHE A 771 -8.68 1.03 9.63
CA PHE A 771 -8.15 1.46 8.34
C PHE A 771 -9.30 1.85 7.41
N VAL A 772 -9.14 2.99 6.76
CA VAL A 772 -10.07 3.49 5.74
C VAL A 772 -9.29 3.79 4.47
N GLY A 773 -9.59 3.06 3.41
CA GLY A 773 -9.07 3.36 2.08
C GLY A 773 -9.65 4.66 1.53
N VAL A 774 -8.82 5.41 0.79
CA VAL A 774 -9.21 6.72 0.27
C VAL A 774 -10.06 6.56 -0.98
N ASN A 775 -11.25 7.12 -0.98
CA ASN A 775 -12.09 7.21 -2.18
C ASN A 775 -11.46 8.10 -3.26
N ARG A 776 -11.79 7.84 -4.53
CA ARG A 776 -11.57 8.81 -5.60
C ARG A 776 -12.25 10.12 -5.22
N SER A 777 -11.60 11.25 -5.50
CA SER A 777 -12.25 12.54 -5.32
C SER A 777 -13.55 12.61 -6.12
N PHE A 778 -14.64 12.86 -5.44
CA PHE A 778 -15.92 13.00 -6.12
C PHE A 778 -15.92 14.27 -6.96
N GLY A 779 -16.43 14.16 -8.19
CA GLY A 779 -16.50 15.26 -9.12
C GLY A 779 -15.45 15.22 -10.24
N ALA A 780 -15.19 16.37 -10.83
CA ALA A 780 -14.26 16.50 -11.94
C ALA A 780 -12.84 16.74 -11.45
N ILE A 781 -11.93 15.82 -11.75
CA ILE A 781 -10.52 15.93 -11.40
C ILE A 781 -9.82 16.79 -12.47
N LEU A 782 -9.57 18.05 -12.16
CA LEU A 782 -8.86 18.98 -13.02
C LEU A 782 -7.36 18.97 -12.67
N THR A 783 -6.54 18.60 -13.65
CA THR A 783 -5.09 18.61 -13.54
C THR A 783 -4.53 19.69 -14.46
N TYR A 784 -3.55 20.45 -13.94
CA TYR A 784 -2.87 21.49 -14.73
C TYR A 784 -1.37 21.50 -14.43
N PHE A 785 -0.58 21.86 -15.43
CA PHE A 785 0.86 22.01 -15.34
C PHE A 785 1.24 23.48 -15.39
N ILE A 786 2.18 23.90 -14.55
CA ILE A 786 2.80 25.22 -14.55
C ILE A 786 4.33 25.07 -14.51
N ALA A 787 5.02 25.67 -15.49
CA ALA A 787 6.49 25.57 -15.55
C ALA A 787 7.20 26.35 -14.43
N ARG A 788 6.56 27.38 -13.86
CA ARG A 788 7.06 28.20 -12.75
C ARG A 788 5.92 28.57 -11.81
N PRO A 789 6.19 28.77 -10.50
CA PRO A 789 5.15 29.19 -9.56
C PRO A 789 4.40 30.43 -10.06
N ALA A 790 3.07 30.38 -10.09
CA ALA A 790 2.23 31.49 -10.51
C ALA A 790 2.03 32.49 -9.36
N LYS A 791 1.93 33.80 -9.69
CA LYS A 791 1.59 34.85 -8.74
C LYS A 791 0.08 34.90 -8.48
N THR A 792 -0.69 34.74 -9.53
CA THR A 792 -2.17 34.70 -9.48
C THR A 792 -2.68 33.47 -10.20
N ILE A 793 -3.68 32.82 -9.61
CA ILE A 793 -4.36 31.71 -10.22
C ILE A 793 -5.84 31.73 -9.83
N ALA A 794 -6.72 31.55 -10.80
CA ALA A 794 -8.16 31.46 -10.59
C ALA A 794 -8.77 30.45 -11.58
N LEU A 795 -9.81 29.75 -11.14
CA LEU A 795 -10.57 28.83 -11.96
C LEU A 795 -12.02 29.28 -11.96
N THR A 796 -12.61 29.35 -13.15
CA THR A 796 -14.04 29.60 -13.35
C THR A 796 -14.62 28.46 -14.17
N ILE A 797 -15.77 27.93 -13.74
CA ILE A 797 -16.52 26.93 -14.52
C ILE A 797 -17.76 27.60 -15.11
N THR A 798 -18.00 27.40 -16.39
CA THR A 798 -19.18 27.92 -17.07
C THR A 798 -20.03 26.77 -17.65
N ASP A 799 -21.34 26.99 -17.76
CA ASP A 799 -22.22 26.10 -18.49
C ASP A 799 -22.09 26.30 -20.02
N GLU A 800 -22.82 25.51 -20.81
CA GLU A 800 -22.81 25.59 -22.28
C GLU A 800 -23.30 26.95 -22.85
N ARG A 801 -23.99 27.76 -22.03
CA ARG A 801 -24.43 29.11 -22.38
C ARG A 801 -23.40 30.17 -22.00
N GLY A 802 -22.27 29.78 -21.41
CA GLY A 802 -21.25 30.68 -20.88
C GLY A 802 -21.60 31.32 -19.54
N LEU A 803 -22.65 30.89 -18.88
CA LEU A 803 -23.00 31.36 -17.54
C LEU A 803 -22.06 30.72 -16.50
N VAL A 804 -21.54 31.55 -15.61
CA VAL A 804 -20.66 31.06 -14.54
C VAL A 804 -21.45 30.26 -13.53
N VAL A 805 -21.00 29.04 -13.24
CA VAL A 805 -21.58 28.13 -12.25
C VAL A 805 -20.67 28.01 -11.02
N LYS A 806 -19.35 28.15 -11.17
CA LYS A 806 -18.39 28.02 -10.04
C LYS A 806 -17.20 28.96 -10.19
N HIS A 807 -16.82 29.55 -9.06
CA HIS A 807 -15.55 30.26 -8.92
C HIS A 807 -14.67 29.58 -7.86
N VAL A 808 -13.41 29.35 -8.19
CA VAL A 808 -12.41 28.84 -7.26
C VAL A 808 -11.18 29.73 -7.31
N ALA A 809 -10.76 30.24 -6.17
CA ALA A 809 -9.60 31.12 -6.08
C ALA A 809 -8.86 30.97 -4.73
N GLY A 810 -7.69 31.57 -4.61
CA GLY A 810 -6.91 31.64 -3.40
C GLY A 810 -6.34 30.27 -2.99
N LYS A 811 -6.44 29.93 -1.70
CA LYS A 811 -5.82 28.70 -1.13
C LYS A 811 -6.37 27.38 -1.66
N ALA A 812 -7.52 27.40 -2.32
CA ALA A 812 -8.10 26.21 -2.93
C ALA A 812 -7.36 25.77 -4.21
N LEU A 813 -6.60 26.67 -4.83
CA LEU A 813 -5.77 26.40 -6.00
C LEU A 813 -4.30 26.42 -5.62
N THR A 814 -3.59 25.34 -5.96
CA THR A 814 -2.13 25.28 -5.82
C THR A 814 -1.44 25.97 -6.98
N SER A 815 -0.34 26.69 -6.72
CA SER A 815 0.40 27.45 -7.73
C SER A 815 1.88 27.07 -7.82
N HIS A 816 2.19 25.79 -7.43
CA HIS A 816 3.56 25.27 -7.46
C HIS A 816 3.99 24.90 -8.87
N ALA A 817 5.29 25.03 -9.17
CA ALA A 817 5.85 24.48 -10.41
C ALA A 817 5.58 22.96 -10.49
N GLY A 818 5.32 22.47 -11.68
CA GLY A 818 4.94 21.07 -11.96
C GLY A 818 3.43 20.85 -12.07
N MET A 819 3.02 19.61 -11.97
CA MET A 819 1.61 19.20 -12.01
C MET A 819 0.90 19.62 -10.73
N ASN A 820 -0.30 20.14 -10.86
CA ASN A 820 -1.22 20.50 -9.79
C ASN A 820 -2.59 19.87 -10.04
N ARG A 821 -3.34 19.55 -9.01
CA ARG A 821 -4.64 18.89 -9.14
C ARG A 821 -5.67 19.50 -8.20
N LEU A 822 -6.90 19.64 -8.72
CA LEU A 822 -8.08 20.10 -8.00
C LEU A 822 -9.25 19.20 -8.39
N ALA A 823 -10.15 18.89 -7.46
CA ALA A 823 -11.44 18.29 -7.75
C ALA A 823 -12.53 19.37 -7.66
N TRP A 824 -13.29 19.57 -8.74
CA TRP A 824 -14.53 20.32 -8.69
C TRP A 824 -15.66 19.37 -8.29
N ASP A 825 -16.32 19.68 -7.19
CA ASP A 825 -17.37 18.88 -6.55
C ASP A 825 -18.69 18.82 -7.32
N LEU A 826 -18.72 19.24 -8.58
CA LEU A 826 -19.91 19.35 -9.46
C LEU A 826 -21.03 20.21 -8.85
N SER A 827 -20.70 21.11 -7.95
CA SER A 827 -21.65 22.06 -7.37
C SER A 827 -21.47 23.46 -7.94
N GLU A 828 -22.53 24.23 -7.92
CA GLU A 828 -22.54 25.66 -8.15
C GLU A 828 -21.88 26.42 -7.00
N ASP A 829 -21.70 27.74 -7.14
CA ASP A 829 -21.32 28.61 -6.01
C ASP A 829 -22.40 28.56 -4.92
N GLY A 830 -21.95 28.54 -3.68
CA GLY A 830 -22.87 28.51 -2.54
C GLY A 830 -23.58 29.85 -2.31
N PRO A 831 -24.67 29.83 -1.54
CA PRO A 831 -25.39 31.03 -1.16
C PRO A 831 -24.53 31.93 -0.28
N THR A 832 -24.88 33.22 -0.22
CA THR A 832 -24.36 34.12 0.82
C THR A 832 -24.73 33.55 2.19
N LEU A 833 -23.78 33.54 3.11
CA LEU A 833 -24.01 33.00 4.46
C LEU A 833 -24.21 34.13 5.49
N TRP A 834 -25.11 33.91 6.42
CA TRP A 834 -25.27 34.79 7.58
C TRP A 834 -24.11 34.68 8.55
N LYS A 835 -23.41 35.79 8.78
CA LYS A 835 -22.13 35.83 9.51
C LYS A 835 -22.29 35.72 11.03
N SER A 836 -23.44 36.13 11.58
CA SER A 836 -23.68 36.24 13.04
C SER A 836 -24.36 35.01 13.65
N THR A 837 -24.40 33.89 12.92
CA THR A 837 -24.97 32.61 13.43
C THR A 837 -23.88 31.60 13.73
N PHE A 838 -24.22 30.53 14.48
CA PHE A 838 -23.31 29.39 14.71
C PHE A 838 -22.97 28.67 13.42
N GLU A 839 -21.82 28.00 13.39
CA GLU A 839 -21.33 27.30 12.20
C GLU A 839 -22.33 26.28 11.67
N GLN A 840 -22.96 25.48 12.56
CA GLN A 840 -23.96 24.48 12.20
C GLN A 840 -25.25 25.07 11.63
N ASN A 841 -25.53 26.34 11.83
CA ASN A 841 -26.74 27.04 11.37
C ASN A 841 -26.49 27.91 10.14
N LYS A 842 -25.25 27.97 9.62
CA LYS A 842 -24.90 28.81 8.47
C LYS A 842 -25.56 28.40 7.16
N GLY A 843 -25.94 27.14 7.04
CA GLY A 843 -26.42 26.57 5.78
C GLY A 843 -25.30 26.00 4.89
N PRO A 844 -25.61 25.60 3.64
CA PRO A 844 -24.65 24.97 2.77
C PRO A 844 -23.56 25.93 2.30
N LYS A 845 -22.33 25.44 2.18
CA LYS A 845 -21.18 26.19 1.66
C LYS A 845 -21.09 26.11 0.12
N THR A 846 -21.79 25.17 -0.48
CA THR A 846 -21.87 24.91 -1.93
C THR A 846 -23.29 25.12 -2.40
N GLY A 847 -23.46 25.45 -3.68
CA GLY A 847 -24.76 25.54 -4.35
C GLY A 847 -25.33 24.18 -4.72
N ALA A 848 -26.33 24.18 -5.59
CA ALA A 848 -26.91 22.96 -6.15
C ALA A 848 -25.86 22.18 -6.95
N GLU A 849 -25.94 20.85 -6.94
CA GLU A 849 -25.17 20.02 -7.87
C GLU A 849 -25.62 20.27 -9.30
N VAL A 850 -24.68 20.48 -10.20
CA VAL A 850 -24.97 20.78 -11.61
C VAL A 850 -25.65 19.61 -12.34
N VAL A 851 -26.44 19.89 -13.36
CA VAL A 851 -27.08 18.85 -14.17
C VAL A 851 -26.07 18.15 -15.09
N PRO A 852 -26.30 16.90 -15.54
CA PRO A 852 -25.49 16.29 -16.60
C PRO A 852 -25.43 17.17 -17.83
N GLY A 853 -24.23 17.35 -18.41
CA GLY A 853 -23.97 18.22 -19.54
C GLY A 853 -22.47 18.46 -19.76
N THR A 854 -22.15 19.36 -20.67
CA THR A 854 -20.77 19.79 -20.92
C THR A 854 -20.56 21.19 -20.33
N TYR A 855 -19.55 21.32 -19.51
CA TYR A 855 -19.12 22.58 -18.88
C TYR A 855 -17.75 22.95 -19.43
N THR A 856 -17.34 24.20 -19.25
CA THR A 856 -15.99 24.64 -19.61
C THR A 856 -15.27 25.15 -18.37
N ALA A 857 -14.10 24.59 -18.12
CA ALA A 857 -13.19 25.06 -17.08
C ALA A 857 -12.23 26.09 -17.68
N HIS A 858 -12.22 27.31 -17.13
CA HIS A 858 -11.35 28.41 -17.50
C HIS A 858 -10.34 28.64 -16.38
N LEU A 859 -9.09 28.30 -16.61
CA LEU A 859 -7.99 28.50 -15.66
C LEU A 859 -7.18 29.72 -16.09
N ASP A 860 -7.22 30.78 -15.31
CA ASP A 860 -6.36 31.95 -15.46
C ASP A 860 -5.08 31.78 -14.64
N ILE A 861 -3.92 31.92 -15.29
CA ILE A 861 -2.61 31.84 -14.69
C ILE A 861 -1.83 33.11 -15.06
N ASP A 862 -1.63 34.01 -14.11
CA ASP A 862 -0.93 35.29 -14.30
C ASP A 862 -1.50 36.14 -15.48
N GLY A 863 -2.84 36.11 -15.68
CA GLY A 863 -3.55 36.80 -16.75
C GLY A 863 -3.59 36.04 -18.08
N VAL A 864 -3.15 34.77 -18.13
CA VAL A 864 -3.22 33.93 -19.34
C VAL A 864 -4.22 32.81 -19.14
N ALA A 865 -5.33 32.87 -19.87
CA ALA A 865 -6.41 31.90 -19.81
C ALA A 865 -6.04 30.57 -20.50
N ARG A 866 -6.49 29.47 -19.92
CA ARG A 866 -6.50 28.12 -20.49
C ARG A 866 -7.88 27.53 -20.30
N GLU A 867 -8.39 26.82 -21.29
CA GLU A 867 -9.74 26.27 -21.26
C GLU A 867 -9.75 24.79 -21.59
N THR A 868 -10.69 24.06 -20.98
CA THR A 868 -10.91 22.65 -21.27
C THR A 868 -12.37 22.27 -21.01
N PRO A 869 -12.96 21.39 -21.85
CA PRO A 869 -14.30 20.87 -21.59
C PRO A 869 -14.30 19.92 -20.40
N VAL A 870 -15.38 19.95 -19.62
CA VAL A 870 -15.66 19.05 -18.49
C VAL A 870 -17.01 18.37 -18.75
N VAL A 871 -17.00 17.09 -19.01
CA VAL A 871 -18.21 16.31 -19.28
C VAL A 871 -18.74 15.73 -17.97
N VAL A 872 -19.97 16.07 -17.60
CA VAL A 872 -20.66 15.53 -16.42
C VAL A 872 -21.76 14.58 -16.88
N LYS A 873 -21.76 13.36 -16.33
CA LYS A 873 -22.74 12.31 -16.63
C LYS A 873 -23.52 11.92 -15.38
N LEU A 874 -24.70 11.35 -15.59
CA LEU A 874 -25.42 10.66 -14.52
C LEU A 874 -24.79 9.28 -14.29
N ASP A 875 -24.79 8.84 -13.04
CA ASP A 875 -24.42 7.46 -12.68
C ASP A 875 -25.40 6.49 -13.39
N PRO A 876 -24.91 5.55 -14.20
CA PRO A 876 -25.78 4.60 -14.92
C PRO A 876 -26.55 3.65 -14.00
N ARG A 877 -26.15 3.57 -12.73
CA ARG A 877 -26.82 2.75 -11.70
C ARG A 877 -27.97 3.51 -11.03
N ASP A 878 -28.01 4.85 -11.16
CA ASP A 878 -29.05 5.67 -10.56
C ASP A 878 -30.34 5.58 -11.40
N PRO A 879 -31.50 5.26 -10.80
CA PRO A 879 -32.76 5.13 -11.52
C PRO A 879 -33.40 6.48 -11.91
N ALA A 880 -32.89 7.61 -11.40
CA ALA A 880 -33.46 8.93 -11.69
C ALA A 880 -33.29 9.32 -13.15
N THR A 881 -34.33 9.86 -13.75
CA THR A 881 -34.30 10.39 -15.11
C THR A 881 -33.60 11.76 -15.17
N SER A 882 -33.09 12.13 -16.34
CA SER A 882 -32.49 13.46 -16.55
C SER A 882 -33.47 14.60 -16.25
N ALA A 883 -34.78 14.40 -16.45
CA ALA A 883 -35.83 15.37 -16.13
C ALA A 883 -35.98 15.56 -14.62
N GLU A 884 -35.99 14.48 -13.85
CA GLU A 884 -36.05 14.53 -12.38
C GLU A 884 -34.81 15.17 -11.79
N VAL A 885 -33.61 14.80 -12.29
CA VAL A 885 -32.35 15.42 -11.87
C VAL A 885 -32.33 16.92 -12.09
N ARG A 886 -32.86 17.39 -13.25
CA ARG A 886 -33.02 18.81 -13.55
C ARG A 886 -34.02 19.47 -12.63
N ALA A 887 -35.21 18.88 -12.43
CA ALA A 887 -36.23 19.43 -11.55
C ALA A 887 -35.75 19.53 -10.09
N ARG A 888 -34.98 18.54 -9.62
CA ARG A 888 -34.32 18.61 -8.29
C ARG A 888 -33.29 19.75 -8.23
N HIS A 889 -32.42 19.84 -9.24
CA HIS A 889 -31.42 20.91 -9.32
C HIS A 889 -32.10 22.29 -9.25
N ASP A 890 -33.13 22.52 -10.09
CA ASP A 890 -33.79 23.81 -10.17
C ASP A 890 -34.46 24.19 -8.84
N ALA A 891 -35.06 23.21 -8.12
CA ALA A 891 -35.62 23.43 -6.82
C ALA A 891 -34.54 23.81 -5.76
N LEU A 892 -33.39 23.11 -5.73
CA LEU A 892 -32.28 23.42 -4.84
C LEU A 892 -31.65 24.78 -5.15
N ALA A 893 -31.50 25.11 -6.44
CA ALA A 893 -30.97 26.40 -6.88
C ALA A 893 -31.90 27.57 -6.47
N GLU A 894 -33.21 27.41 -6.61
CA GLU A 894 -34.20 28.41 -6.18
C GLU A 894 -34.11 28.63 -4.67
N ILE A 895 -34.06 27.57 -3.85
CA ILE A 895 -33.91 27.68 -2.40
C ILE A 895 -32.59 28.37 -2.01
N ASN A 896 -31.49 28.05 -2.69
CA ASN A 896 -30.18 28.68 -2.45
C ASN A 896 -30.20 30.19 -2.79
N ASP A 897 -30.87 30.59 -3.86
CA ASP A 897 -31.05 32.02 -4.21
C ASP A 897 -31.86 32.74 -3.11
N GLU A 898 -32.98 32.17 -2.66
CA GLU A 898 -33.80 32.72 -1.58
C GLU A 898 -33.03 32.83 -0.25
N LEU A 899 -32.27 31.78 0.10
CA LEU A 899 -31.38 31.79 1.31
C LEU A 899 -30.31 32.87 1.19
N SER A 900 -29.71 33.04 0.01
CA SER A 900 -28.70 34.07 -0.25
C SER A 900 -29.25 35.47 -0.03
N ASP A 901 -30.47 35.74 -0.49
CA ASP A 901 -31.16 37.02 -0.29
C ASP A 901 -31.48 37.24 1.20
N ILE A 902 -32.00 36.23 1.89
CA ILE A 902 -32.31 36.30 3.34
C ILE A 902 -31.04 36.57 4.16
N ASP A 903 -29.97 35.85 3.92
CA ASP A 903 -28.71 35.99 4.64
C ASP A 903 -28.00 37.32 4.31
N THR A 904 -28.18 37.84 3.11
CA THR A 904 -27.76 39.18 2.72
C THR A 904 -28.51 40.24 3.53
N MET A 905 -29.84 40.10 3.64
CA MET A 905 -30.66 41.00 4.49
C MET A 905 -30.25 40.90 5.95
N LEU A 906 -30.06 39.72 6.51
CA LEU A 906 -29.61 39.53 7.88
C LEU A 906 -28.25 40.18 8.18
N ASN A 907 -27.29 40.00 7.28
CA ASN A 907 -25.99 40.65 7.41
C ASN A 907 -26.11 42.19 7.38
N ALA A 908 -26.96 42.74 6.51
CA ALA A 908 -27.23 44.17 6.42
C ALA A 908 -27.97 44.69 7.65
N VAL A 909 -28.99 43.97 8.17
CA VAL A 909 -29.73 44.29 9.39
C VAL A 909 -28.78 44.34 10.59
N ASP A 910 -27.97 43.26 10.76
CA ASP A 910 -27.00 43.19 11.87
C ASP A 910 -25.99 44.35 11.84
N GLY A 911 -25.53 44.71 10.60
CA GLY A 911 -24.67 45.87 10.40
C GLY A 911 -25.30 47.22 10.72
N ARG A 912 -26.59 47.42 10.35
CA ARG A 912 -27.33 48.64 10.63
C ARG A 912 -27.74 48.77 12.09
N LEU A 913 -28.15 47.69 12.74
CA LEU A 913 -28.55 47.67 14.15
C LEU A 913 -27.46 48.19 15.12
N LYS A 914 -26.18 48.04 14.72
CA LYS A 914 -25.03 48.56 15.48
C LYS A 914 -24.97 50.10 15.53
N ARG A 915 -25.70 50.81 14.62
CA ARG A 915 -25.58 52.27 14.39
C ARG A 915 -26.96 52.96 14.30
N ALA A 916 -28.07 52.24 14.32
CA ALA A 916 -29.41 52.76 14.06
C ALA A 916 -29.97 53.58 15.22
N PRO A 917 -30.69 54.73 14.93
CA PRO A 917 -31.57 55.37 15.91
C PRO A 917 -32.66 54.41 16.41
N GLN A 918 -33.27 54.71 17.57
CA GLN A 918 -34.24 53.82 18.24
C GLN A 918 -35.44 53.41 17.35
N ALA A 919 -35.99 54.33 16.58
CA ALA A 919 -37.15 54.11 15.71
C ALA A 919 -36.82 53.11 14.59
N ASP A 920 -35.68 53.28 13.89
CA ASP A 920 -35.23 52.44 12.82
C ASP A 920 -34.83 51.06 13.33
N ALA A 921 -34.25 50.97 14.54
CA ALA A 921 -33.91 49.74 15.20
C ALA A 921 -35.12 48.84 15.50
N THR A 922 -36.32 49.41 15.76
CA THR A 922 -37.54 48.68 15.99
C THR A 922 -38.01 47.97 14.73
N THR A 923 -38.03 48.67 13.58
CA THR A 923 -38.37 48.11 12.26
C THR A 923 -37.42 47.02 11.87
N LEU A 924 -36.10 47.24 12.02
CA LEU A 924 -35.05 46.25 11.66
C LEU A 924 -35.16 44.99 12.53
N ARG A 925 -35.44 45.09 13.83
CA ARG A 925 -35.67 43.94 14.71
C ARG A 925 -36.93 43.17 14.32
N ALA A 926 -38.02 43.85 13.97
CA ALA A 926 -39.28 43.22 13.53
C ALA A 926 -39.09 42.44 12.23
N LEU A 927 -38.35 42.98 11.28
CA LEU A 927 -37.98 42.26 10.05
C LEU A 927 -37.10 41.05 10.37
N ARG A 928 -36.05 41.25 11.19
CA ARG A 928 -35.15 40.18 11.60
C ARG A 928 -35.87 38.99 12.24
N ALA A 929 -36.84 39.25 13.12
CA ALA A 929 -37.63 38.21 13.79
C ALA A 929 -38.53 37.40 12.85
N ARG A 930 -38.82 37.88 11.64
CA ARG A 930 -39.52 37.13 10.58
C ARG A 930 -38.58 36.40 9.63
N LEU A 931 -37.34 36.86 9.51
CA LEU A 931 -36.31 36.20 8.70
C LEU A 931 -35.78 34.95 9.37
N THR A 932 -35.46 35.02 10.68
CA THR A 932 -34.78 33.95 11.41
C THR A 932 -35.08 34.02 12.91
N VAL A 933 -34.90 32.92 13.61
CA VAL A 933 -34.93 32.84 15.10
C VAL A 933 -33.65 33.43 15.73
N ASP A 934 -33.54 33.42 17.05
CA ASP A 934 -32.34 33.84 17.76
C ASP A 934 -31.15 32.95 17.34
N PRO A 935 -30.05 33.53 16.85
CA PRO A 935 -28.89 32.75 16.41
C PRO A 935 -28.22 31.99 17.54
N HIS A 936 -28.49 32.32 18.80
CA HIS A 936 -27.93 31.66 19.98
C HIS A 936 -28.79 30.55 20.54
N ASN A 937 -30.01 30.36 20.04
CA ASN A 937 -30.94 29.32 20.50
C ASN A 937 -31.11 28.24 19.45
N ILE A 938 -30.31 27.19 19.52
CA ILE A 938 -30.32 26.08 18.57
C ILE A 938 -31.57 25.22 18.70
N GLU A 939 -32.12 25.08 19.93
CA GLU A 939 -33.27 24.22 20.16
C GLU A 939 -34.55 24.81 19.59
N ASP A 940 -34.68 26.12 19.59
CA ASP A 940 -35.87 26.83 19.06
C ASP A 940 -35.94 26.85 17.51
N LEU A 941 -34.89 26.52 16.82
CA LEU A 941 -34.86 26.48 15.33
C LEU A 941 -35.95 25.61 14.73
N LYS A 942 -36.34 24.53 15.41
CA LYS A 942 -37.39 23.60 14.97
C LYS A 942 -38.77 23.94 15.46
N THR A 943 -38.89 24.58 16.61
CA THR A 943 -40.20 24.89 17.27
C THR A 943 -40.75 26.22 16.81
N THR A 944 -39.92 27.17 16.47
CA THR A 944 -40.26 28.54 16.06
C THR A 944 -39.71 28.93 14.70
N ALA A 945 -39.48 27.94 13.83
CA ALA A 945 -38.88 28.14 12.54
C ALA A 945 -39.50 29.31 11.77
N GLN A 946 -38.67 30.22 11.29
CA GLN A 946 -39.02 31.30 10.40
C GLN A 946 -38.70 30.89 8.95
N VAL A 947 -38.78 31.83 8.00
CA VAL A 947 -38.62 31.51 6.60
C VAL A 947 -37.24 30.89 6.29
N ARG A 948 -36.18 31.39 6.94
CA ARG A 948 -34.80 30.87 6.76
C ARG A 948 -34.68 29.42 7.19
N GLU A 949 -35.15 29.09 8.38
CA GLU A 949 -35.06 27.73 8.93
C GLU A 949 -35.94 26.76 8.12
N GLY A 950 -37.11 27.22 7.65
CA GLY A 950 -37.95 26.43 6.75
C GLY A 950 -37.29 26.12 5.42
N LEU A 951 -36.59 27.09 4.83
CA LEU A 951 -35.81 26.87 3.57
C LEU A 951 -34.63 25.95 3.79
N LEU A 952 -33.89 26.05 4.90
CA LEU A 952 -32.81 25.13 5.24
C LEU A 952 -33.30 23.69 5.43
N ASP A 953 -34.44 23.51 6.10
CA ASP A 953 -35.06 22.19 6.29
C ASP A 953 -35.51 21.60 4.95
N LEU A 954 -36.14 22.39 4.10
CA LEU A 954 -36.61 21.95 2.78
C LEU A 954 -35.42 21.61 1.84
N LEU A 955 -34.37 22.45 1.88
CA LEU A 955 -33.12 22.20 1.15
C LEU A 955 -32.52 20.85 1.55
N SER A 956 -32.43 20.58 2.86
CA SER A 956 -31.91 19.32 3.39
C SER A 956 -32.78 18.13 2.95
N ARG A 957 -34.09 18.23 3.03
CA ARG A 957 -35.04 17.15 2.65
C ARG A 957 -34.96 16.81 1.16
N ILE A 958 -34.77 17.79 0.28
CA ILE A 958 -34.62 17.56 -1.15
C ILE A 958 -33.20 17.12 -1.49
N GLY A 959 -32.21 17.74 -0.84
CA GLY A 959 -30.78 17.56 -1.18
C GLY A 959 -30.15 16.26 -0.69
N ALA A 960 -30.59 15.74 0.46
CA ALA A 960 -29.89 14.65 1.17
C ALA A 960 -30.45 13.25 0.87
N THR A 961 -31.45 13.07 0.02
CA THR A 961 -32.17 11.80 -0.06
C THR A 961 -32.00 11.02 -1.36
N SER A 962 -32.01 11.66 -2.52
CA SER A 962 -31.87 11.02 -3.84
C SER A 962 -31.78 12.06 -4.96
N TYR A 963 -31.56 11.62 -6.19
CA TYR A 963 -31.58 12.49 -7.38
C TYR A 963 -32.99 12.69 -7.99
N HIS A 964 -34.03 12.10 -7.40
CA HIS A 964 -35.40 12.29 -7.87
C HIS A 964 -35.91 13.71 -7.62
N ALA A 965 -36.92 14.11 -8.37
CA ALA A 965 -37.62 15.40 -8.20
C ALA A 965 -38.24 15.53 -6.81
N ALA A 966 -38.44 16.77 -6.36
CA ALA A 966 -39.15 17.06 -5.12
C ALA A 966 -40.56 16.44 -5.11
N THR A 967 -40.95 15.83 -3.98
CA THR A 967 -42.28 15.23 -3.81
C THR A 967 -43.39 16.30 -3.78
N GLU A 968 -44.68 15.87 -3.93
CA GLU A 968 -45.79 16.77 -3.83
C GLU A 968 -45.82 17.56 -2.49
N SER A 969 -45.55 16.91 -1.40
CA SER A 969 -45.48 17.56 -0.08
C SER A 969 -44.34 18.58 0.04
N GLN A 970 -43.17 18.25 -0.55
CA GLN A 970 -42.03 19.16 -0.57
C GLN A 970 -42.33 20.36 -1.49
N ARG A 971 -42.96 20.17 -2.64
CA ARG A 971 -43.41 21.27 -3.51
C ARG A 971 -44.47 22.15 -2.83
N ALA A 972 -45.41 21.55 -2.10
CA ALA A 972 -46.40 22.33 -1.34
C ALA A 972 -45.75 23.20 -0.29
N GLU A 973 -44.75 22.68 0.44
CA GLU A 973 -43.96 23.45 1.42
C GLU A 973 -43.12 24.53 0.70
N GLY A 974 -42.49 24.21 -0.43
CA GLY A 974 -41.80 25.20 -1.24
C GLY A 974 -42.65 26.40 -1.62
N ARG A 975 -43.88 26.15 -2.11
CA ARG A 975 -44.88 27.22 -2.40
C ARG A 975 -45.22 28.05 -1.15
N ARG A 976 -45.35 27.42 0.01
CA ARG A 976 -45.65 28.12 1.27
C ARG A 976 -44.50 29.04 1.68
N LEU A 977 -43.25 28.51 1.68
CA LEU A 977 -42.05 29.24 2.04
C LEU A 977 -41.77 30.39 1.08
N ARG A 978 -41.97 30.18 -0.21
CA ARG A 978 -41.81 31.23 -1.19
C ARG A 978 -42.73 32.43 -0.94
N ARG A 979 -44.01 32.19 -0.63
CA ARG A 979 -44.94 33.31 -0.29
C ARG A 979 -44.44 34.10 0.94
N LEU A 980 -43.84 33.41 1.92
CA LEU A 980 -43.26 34.10 3.08
C LEU A 980 -42.01 34.89 2.68
N TYR A 981 -41.17 34.27 1.83
CA TYR A 981 -39.93 34.91 1.32
C TYR A 981 -40.27 36.15 0.52
N GLU A 982 -41.22 36.10 -0.40
CA GLU A 982 -41.64 37.26 -1.25
C GLU A 982 -42.08 38.45 -0.37
N GLY A 983 -42.83 38.18 0.70
CA GLY A 983 -43.23 39.22 1.66
C GLY A 983 -42.08 39.91 2.36
N VAL A 984 -41.09 39.15 2.91
CA VAL A 984 -39.93 39.70 3.59
C VAL A 984 -38.95 40.32 2.60
N ALA A 985 -38.79 39.77 1.39
CA ALA A 985 -37.91 40.31 0.39
C ALA A 985 -38.38 41.65 -0.17
N SER A 986 -39.69 41.80 -0.36
CA SER A 986 -40.33 43.07 -0.75
C SER A 986 -40.08 44.17 0.27
N GLU A 987 -40.23 43.87 1.56
CA GLU A 987 -39.94 44.81 2.64
C GLU A 987 -38.44 45.12 2.71
N GLY A 988 -37.58 44.11 2.59
CA GLY A 988 -36.13 44.27 2.55
C GLY A 988 -35.67 45.21 1.43
N ARG A 989 -36.27 45.12 0.23
CA ARG A 989 -36.03 46.06 -0.91
C ARG A 989 -36.47 47.47 -0.53
N GLY A 990 -37.69 47.59 0.05
CA GLY A 990 -38.21 48.91 0.51
C GLY A 990 -37.30 49.59 1.52
N LEU A 991 -36.61 48.82 2.36
CA LEU A 991 -35.63 49.31 3.33
C LEU A 991 -34.19 49.46 2.77
N GLY A 992 -33.98 49.15 1.48
CA GLY A 992 -32.64 49.20 0.87
C GLY A 992 -31.64 48.18 1.47
N LEU A 993 -32.13 47.02 1.91
CA LEU A 993 -31.37 45.90 2.48
C LEU A 993 -31.05 44.85 1.41
N LEU A 994 -31.84 44.87 0.35
CA LEU A 994 -31.70 43.97 -0.81
C LEU A 994 -31.72 44.83 -2.09
N HIS A 995 -30.98 44.45 -3.10
CA HIS A 995 -31.00 45.07 -4.43
C HIS A 995 -32.24 44.67 -5.23
N GLU A 996 -32.54 45.34 -6.34
CA GLU A 996 -33.64 44.99 -7.22
C GLU A 996 -33.53 43.52 -7.68
N ALA A 997 -34.67 42.83 -7.78
CA ALA A 997 -34.71 41.42 -8.12
C ALA A 997 -34.08 41.18 -9.49
N LYS A 998 -33.15 40.20 -9.60
CA LYS A 998 -32.91 39.57 -10.92
C LYS A 998 -34.26 39.14 -11.48
N ALA A 999 -34.46 39.30 -12.80
CA ALA A 999 -35.74 38.98 -13.47
C ALA A 999 -36.34 37.69 -12.90
N SER A 1000 -37.64 37.74 -12.48
CA SER A 1000 -38.27 36.63 -11.77
C SER A 1000 -38.35 35.41 -12.69
N ARG A 1001 -37.61 34.38 -12.34
CA ARG A 1001 -37.84 33.03 -12.90
C ARG A 1001 -39.20 32.56 -12.42
N THR A 1002 -40.01 31.90 -13.29
CA THR A 1002 -41.18 31.17 -12.83
C THR A 1002 -40.72 30.15 -11.80
N SER A 1003 -41.33 30.10 -10.61
CA SER A 1003 -40.94 29.18 -9.58
C SER A 1003 -41.13 27.75 -10.01
N VAL A 1004 -40.15 26.93 -9.76
CA VAL A 1004 -40.23 25.47 -10.06
C VAL A 1004 -41.19 24.75 -9.12
N PHE A 1005 -41.57 25.39 -8.01
CA PHE A 1005 -42.59 24.84 -7.09
C PHE A 1005 -44.03 25.09 -7.58
N ASP A 1006 -44.24 25.99 -8.55
CA ASP A 1006 -45.53 26.31 -9.12
C ASP A 1006 -45.89 25.45 -10.34
N ILE A 1007 -44.92 24.73 -10.88
CA ILE A 1007 -45.03 23.78 -11.97
C ILE A 1007 -45.20 22.37 -11.41
#